data_5af583e7573fb11ccb5465b10c0fa370
#
_entry.id   5af583e7573fb11ccb5465b10c0fa370
#
_cell.length_a   1.000
_cell.length_b   1.000
_cell.length_c   1.000
_cell.angle_alpha   90.00
_cell.angle_beta   90.00
_cell.angle_gamma   90.00
#
_symmetry.space_group_name_H-M   'P 1'
#
loop_
_entity.id
_entity.type
_entity.pdbx_description
1 polymer ?
#
loop_
_entity_poly.entity_id
_entity_poly.type
_entity_poly.pdbx_seq_one_letter_code
_entity_poly.pdbx_strand_id
1 'polypeptide(L)'
;MKPHYLTALFSPRNVAVIGASDTPGSIGQAVFANLLAGNFQGKLYPVNLNHKVVGGVAAYQSVRQIEAPVDLAVVTTAVRSLPAIMRDCGKQGVKAVLLAKEFGDSEQQEREILQASIDIAREFGLRVLGPNVLGLMRPVAGFNASNYPGKVRPGNLALVSQSSALCTAMLDWADSKGIGFSSVVSVGDAVDVDFGEILDYLVADSFTQGILLHVHHIHDARRFMSALRAAARTKPVVVIKSGRHEDVATGMTHSSNMVAGADVFDAALSRAGVLRVDTIAQLFTAAKVLAANFRVQGDRLAIVTNGIGPGVLAADSVAGYGVRLAQLSAPTLELLNQSLPRNWSGGNPLDIIGDASPMRFRTAVKACLDDPGVDGVLVIYTPQAGTDQLTTAQLMIGLQRESSKPLFMSWLGEAKVAESRELFSKAKCAHFRAPEYAIEVFRNLANYHENQKLLLQTPGPLEGKRDEPDIPLARSVIDAVLAKGRTILSELESKQVLDAFHIPVNTTRLAHSVVEAVMHAESIGYPVVLKIDSPDIFYKSDVGGVELNISNEALLREAFAGIMARTRALRPDARIEGISVQPMRKRPFSRETMIGVTHDKVFGPVISFGTGGIAVEILRDRAVALPPLNDYLVHRMIGDTRVARLLGPFKNLPPIDLERLVSVLLRVSEMVCELPQIMEMDINPLVADDLGVIALDARIVVAPGRAEGKRYGHMSIMPYPTRMIKHIELGDGTPVTIRPVRPEDAQMQQAFVRGLSEESRYNRYMSSIKQLSQSMLVRFTQLDYDREMALAMLCNDETGQEVQLAVARFVTDPDNEGCEFALEVADNWQGHGIGFILMSALFDAAREQGLVVMRGEVLAGNKGMLKLMRKLGFTVETHPEDRSLTLVSKQL
;
A
#
# COMPACT_ATOMS: atom_id res chain seq x y z
N MET A 1 -0.40 -0.89 -27.75
CA MET A 1 -0.62 0.00 -26.56
C MET A 1 -0.38 1.45 -26.95
N LYS A 2 -1.29 2.37 -26.61
CA LYS A 2 -1.01 3.81 -26.71
C LYS A 2 0.24 4.14 -25.87
N PRO A 3 1.16 5.03 -26.34
CA PRO A 3 2.22 5.52 -25.48
C PRO A 3 1.62 6.15 -24.22
N HIS A 4 2.28 5.96 -23.08
CA HIS A 4 1.84 6.59 -21.85
C HIS A 4 1.79 8.12 -22.04
N TYR A 5 0.74 8.77 -21.56
CA TYR A 5 0.52 10.21 -21.76
C TYR A 5 1.64 11.10 -21.18
N LEU A 6 2.39 10.58 -20.18
CA LEU A 6 3.61 11.23 -19.68
C LEU A 6 4.85 11.00 -20.54
N THR A 7 4.76 10.27 -21.65
CA THR A 7 5.91 10.06 -22.56
C THR A 7 6.49 11.39 -23.06
N ALA A 8 5.65 12.38 -23.31
CA ALA A 8 6.07 13.73 -23.71
C ALA A 8 6.90 14.44 -22.62
N LEU A 9 6.68 14.09 -21.34
CA LEU A 9 7.45 14.63 -20.22
C LEU A 9 8.78 13.89 -20.04
N PHE A 10 8.77 12.55 -20.08
CA PHE A 10 9.94 11.72 -19.78
C PHE A 10 10.84 11.42 -20.99
N SER A 11 10.31 11.43 -22.19
CA SER A 11 11.03 11.10 -23.42
C SER A 11 10.64 12.04 -24.58
N PRO A 12 10.74 13.38 -24.36
CA PRO A 12 10.41 14.35 -25.39
C PRO A 12 11.39 14.25 -26.57
N ARG A 13 10.93 14.55 -27.77
CA ARG A 13 11.77 14.73 -28.96
C ARG A 13 12.12 16.19 -29.19
N ASN A 14 11.18 17.08 -28.89
CA ASN A 14 11.31 18.52 -29.08
C ASN A 14 10.97 19.24 -27.78
N VAL A 15 11.90 20.06 -27.29
CA VAL A 15 11.77 20.76 -26.00
C VAL A 15 11.90 22.26 -26.21
N ALA A 16 10.89 23.02 -25.81
CA ALA A 16 10.96 24.48 -25.74
C ALA A 16 11.30 24.93 -24.32
N VAL A 17 12.29 25.80 -24.15
CA VAL A 17 12.63 26.39 -22.84
C VAL A 17 12.19 27.86 -22.84
N ILE A 18 11.05 28.11 -22.16
CA ILE A 18 10.42 29.45 -22.09
C ILE A 18 11.02 30.21 -20.91
N GLY A 19 11.74 31.28 -21.23
CA GLY A 19 12.57 32.03 -20.30
C GLY A 19 14.04 31.58 -20.29
N ALA A 20 14.46 30.84 -21.33
CA ALA A 20 15.88 30.54 -21.55
C ALA A 20 16.71 31.84 -21.57
N SER A 21 17.87 31.84 -20.93
CA SER A 21 18.67 33.05 -20.74
C SER A 21 20.17 32.74 -20.70
N ASP A 22 20.99 33.72 -21.04
CA ASP A 22 22.47 33.67 -20.82
C ASP A 22 22.86 34.38 -19.52
N THR A 23 21.88 34.94 -18.77
CA THR A 23 22.16 35.65 -17.52
C THR A 23 22.66 34.66 -16.43
N PRO A 24 23.93 34.83 -15.98
CA PRO A 24 24.50 33.94 -14.96
C PRO A 24 23.64 33.85 -13.68
N GLY A 25 23.46 32.64 -13.16
CA GLY A 25 22.70 32.39 -11.93
C GLY A 25 21.16 32.39 -12.09
N SER A 26 20.65 32.62 -13.31
CA SER A 26 19.22 32.46 -13.57
C SER A 26 18.87 31.00 -13.78
N ILE A 27 17.64 30.59 -13.32
CA ILE A 27 17.12 29.24 -13.55
C ILE A 27 17.06 28.92 -15.04
N GLY A 28 16.66 29.89 -15.88
CA GLY A 28 16.61 29.72 -17.33
C GLY A 28 17.97 29.41 -17.96
N GLN A 29 19.02 30.01 -17.42
CA GLN A 29 20.41 29.72 -17.87
C GLN A 29 20.82 28.31 -17.41
N ALA A 30 20.60 27.97 -16.15
CA ALA A 30 20.98 26.66 -15.61
C ALA A 30 20.29 25.50 -16.35
N VAL A 31 18.98 25.60 -16.55
CA VAL A 31 18.17 24.58 -17.23
C VAL A 31 18.60 24.43 -18.69
N PHE A 32 18.78 25.56 -19.41
CA PHE A 32 19.15 25.52 -20.83
C PHE A 32 20.58 25.01 -21.03
N ALA A 33 21.51 25.43 -20.16
CA ALA A 33 22.88 24.93 -20.18
C ALA A 33 22.96 23.41 -19.88
N ASN A 34 22.18 22.92 -18.92
CA ASN A 34 22.11 21.49 -18.59
C ASN A 34 21.55 20.64 -19.74
N LEU A 35 20.54 21.15 -20.45
CA LEU A 35 20.00 20.50 -21.65
C LEU A 35 21.01 20.47 -22.80
N LEU A 36 21.77 21.53 -22.98
CA LEU A 36 22.84 21.61 -24.01
C LEU A 36 24.04 20.72 -23.65
N ALA A 37 24.43 20.69 -22.40
CA ALA A 37 25.56 19.86 -21.91
C ALA A 37 25.22 18.36 -21.87
N GLY A 38 23.95 18.00 -21.83
CA GLY A 38 23.48 16.63 -21.94
C GLY A 38 23.71 16.08 -23.35
N ASN A 39 23.76 14.76 -23.46
CA ASN A 39 23.81 14.11 -24.79
C ASN A 39 22.39 13.89 -25.34
N PHE A 40 21.51 14.89 -25.15
CA PHE A 40 20.12 14.84 -25.57
C PHE A 40 20.02 14.82 -27.10
N GLN A 41 19.39 13.80 -27.65
CA GLN A 41 19.29 13.59 -29.10
C GLN A 41 18.13 14.35 -29.75
N GLY A 42 17.29 15.02 -28.95
CA GLY A 42 16.18 15.83 -29.43
C GLY A 42 16.55 17.26 -29.81
N LYS A 43 15.58 18.04 -30.28
CA LYS A 43 15.76 19.45 -30.62
C LYS A 43 15.41 20.36 -29.46
N LEU A 44 16.21 21.39 -29.24
CA LEU A 44 16.04 22.42 -28.22
C LEU A 44 15.68 23.75 -28.84
N TYR A 45 14.63 24.38 -28.36
CA TYR A 45 14.11 25.66 -28.82
C TYR A 45 14.09 26.66 -27.65
N PRO A 46 15.11 27.56 -27.54
CA PRO A 46 15.05 28.62 -26.56
C PRO A 46 13.98 29.64 -26.92
N VAL A 47 13.15 30.03 -25.96
CA VAL A 47 12.12 31.07 -26.10
C VAL A 47 12.45 32.22 -25.16
N ASN A 48 12.72 33.43 -25.74
CA ASN A 48 13.06 34.63 -25.00
C ASN A 48 12.54 35.87 -25.72
N LEU A 49 11.87 36.76 -24.99
CA LEU A 49 11.27 37.98 -25.55
C LEU A 49 12.32 39.00 -26.01
N ASN A 50 13.50 39.02 -25.37
CA ASN A 50 14.46 40.08 -25.50
C ASN A 50 15.71 39.68 -26.28
N HIS A 51 16.05 38.40 -26.34
CA HIS A 51 17.26 37.86 -26.93
C HIS A 51 16.96 37.03 -28.17
N LYS A 52 17.68 37.30 -29.27
CA LYS A 52 17.57 36.56 -30.53
C LYS A 52 18.41 35.28 -30.54
N VAL A 53 19.35 35.13 -29.62
CA VAL A 53 20.25 33.98 -29.48
C VAL A 53 20.42 33.74 -27.97
N VAL A 54 20.36 32.49 -27.54
CA VAL A 54 20.60 32.03 -26.17
C VAL A 54 21.42 30.74 -26.24
N GLY A 55 22.53 30.66 -25.50
CA GLY A 55 23.40 29.50 -25.50
C GLY A 55 23.94 29.12 -26.88
N GLY A 56 24.10 30.12 -27.79
CA GLY A 56 24.51 29.89 -29.17
C GLY A 56 23.42 29.37 -30.11
N VAL A 57 22.15 29.20 -29.62
CA VAL A 57 21.02 28.72 -30.40
C VAL A 57 20.06 29.89 -30.70
N ALA A 58 19.52 29.97 -31.95
CA ALA A 58 18.52 30.96 -32.31
C ALA A 58 17.28 30.85 -31.43
N ALA A 59 16.87 31.97 -30.85
CA ALA A 59 15.73 32.04 -29.92
C ALA A 59 14.47 32.57 -30.58
N TYR A 60 13.32 32.10 -30.15
CA TYR A 60 11.99 32.48 -30.58
C TYR A 60 11.39 33.45 -29.54
N GLN A 61 10.50 34.34 -29.94
CA GLN A 61 9.81 35.25 -29.02
C GLN A 61 8.58 34.56 -28.33
N SER A 62 8.01 33.56 -28.98
CA SER A 62 6.93 32.78 -28.45
C SER A 62 7.00 31.33 -28.92
N VAL A 63 6.54 30.38 -28.12
CA VAL A 63 6.45 28.96 -28.51
C VAL A 63 5.61 28.77 -29.80
N ARG A 64 4.68 29.65 -30.08
CA ARG A 64 3.84 29.64 -31.29
C ARG A 64 4.62 29.93 -32.59
N GLN A 65 5.82 30.49 -32.52
CA GLN A 65 6.66 30.73 -33.69
C GLN A 65 7.48 29.49 -34.08
N ILE A 66 7.45 28.44 -33.26
CA ILE A 66 8.17 27.21 -33.56
C ILE A 66 7.30 26.36 -34.49
N GLU A 67 7.75 26.16 -35.73
CA GLU A 67 6.99 25.41 -36.74
C GLU A 67 6.94 23.90 -36.44
N ALA A 68 7.95 23.38 -35.76
CA ALA A 68 7.99 21.96 -35.37
C ALA A 68 7.05 21.67 -34.19
N PRO A 69 6.49 20.44 -34.10
CA PRO A 69 5.72 20.05 -32.94
C PRO A 69 6.63 20.06 -31.69
N VAL A 70 6.13 20.65 -30.60
CA VAL A 70 6.82 20.72 -29.31
C VAL A 70 6.17 19.74 -28.35
N ASP A 71 6.95 18.78 -27.82
CA ASP A 71 6.42 17.78 -26.88
C ASP A 71 6.37 18.33 -25.46
N LEU A 72 7.44 19.04 -25.05
CA LEU A 72 7.62 19.54 -23.69
C LEU A 72 7.99 21.02 -23.71
N ALA A 73 7.30 21.83 -22.91
CA ALA A 73 7.68 23.19 -22.59
C ALA A 73 8.22 23.27 -21.16
N VAL A 74 9.47 23.72 -21.00
CA VAL A 74 10.07 24.00 -19.69
C VAL A 74 9.95 25.50 -19.41
N VAL A 75 9.18 25.86 -18.37
CA VAL A 75 8.86 27.26 -18.05
C VAL A 75 9.69 27.70 -16.85
N THR A 76 10.49 28.76 -17.04
CA THR A 76 11.35 29.35 -16.00
C THR A 76 11.04 30.82 -15.73
N THR A 77 9.89 31.30 -16.21
CA THR A 77 9.43 32.69 -16.08
C THR A 77 8.62 32.93 -14.81
N ALA A 78 8.29 34.21 -14.54
CA ALA A 78 7.47 34.57 -13.38
C ALA A 78 6.01 34.09 -13.50
N VAL A 79 5.35 33.82 -12.36
CA VAL A 79 4.00 33.29 -12.26
C VAL A 79 2.96 34.09 -13.06
N ARG A 80 3.07 35.43 -13.06
CA ARG A 80 2.15 36.33 -13.79
C ARG A 80 2.08 36.08 -15.29
N SER A 81 3.10 35.48 -15.90
CA SER A 81 3.11 35.16 -17.34
C SER A 81 2.51 33.79 -17.66
N LEU A 82 2.26 32.93 -16.67
CA LEU A 82 1.81 31.54 -16.86
C LEU A 82 0.49 31.42 -17.63
N PRO A 83 -0.58 32.22 -17.36
CA PRO A 83 -1.84 32.05 -18.09
C PRO A 83 -1.71 32.27 -19.59
N ALA A 84 -0.84 33.19 -20.02
CA ALA A 84 -0.58 33.45 -21.45
C ALA A 84 0.26 32.32 -22.04
N ILE A 85 1.29 31.86 -21.33
CA ILE A 85 2.15 30.76 -21.75
C ILE A 85 1.34 29.47 -21.90
N MET A 86 0.45 29.12 -20.96
CA MET A 86 -0.38 27.93 -21.04
C MET A 86 -1.30 27.95 -22.27
N ARG A 87 -1.91 29.11 -22.57
CA ARG A 87 -2.72 29.28 -23.80
C ARG A 87 -1.87 29.11 -25.05
N ASP A 88 -0.68 29.69 -25.09
CA ASP A 88 0.21 29.57 -26.24
C ASP A 88 0.71 28.14 -26.43
N CYS A 89 1.07 27.45 -25.35
CA CYS A 89 1.42 26.04 -25.38
C CYS A 89 0.25 25.15 -25.85
N GLY A 90 -0.96 25.40 -25.33
CA GLY A 90 -2.14 24.67 -25.75
C GLY A 90 -2.47 24.85 -27.22
N LYS A 91 -2.41 26.08 -27.74
CA LYS A 91 -2.63 26.38 -29.17
C LYS A 91 -1.53 25.77 -30.07
N GLN A 92 -0.31 25.65 -29.58
CA GLN A 92 0.80 24.98 -30.29
C GLN A 92 0.72 23.46 -30.25
N GLY A 93 -0.17 22.89 -29.46
CA GLY A 93 -0.34 21.44 -29.30
C GLY A 93 0.75 20.78 -28.45
N VAL A 94 1.41 21.55 -27.58
CA VAL A 94 2.32 21.01 -26.55
C VAL A 94 1.58 19.98 -25.72
N LYS A 95 2.25 18.92 -25.28
CA LYS A 95 1.65 17.82 -24.48
C LYS A 95 1.93 17.92 -23.00
N ALA A 96 3.10 18.42 -22.63
CA ALA A 96 3.53 18.53 -21.25
C ALA A 96 4.24 19.86 -20.97
N VAL A 97 4.07 20.34 -19.72
CA VAL A 97 4.73 21.54 -19.23
C VAL A 97 5.45 21.21 -17.92
N LEU A 98 6.72 21.62 -17.82
CA LEU A 98 7.51 21.56 -16.59
C LEU A 98 7.68 22.98 -16.05
N LEU A 99 7.12 23.25 -14.86
CA LEU A 99 7.26 24.55 -14.16
C LEU A 99 8.53 24.54 -13.31
N ALA A 100 9.67 24.83 -13.92
CA ALA A 100 11.00 24.76 -13.28
C ALA A 100 11.34 26.06 -12.53
N LYS A 101 10.41 26.56 -11.72
CA LYS A 101 10.63 27.75 -10.89
C LYS A 101 9.95 27.58 -9.52
N GLU A 102 10.57 28.15 -8.50
CA GLU A 102 9.98 28.29 -7.18
C GLU A 102 9.03 29.48 -7.18
N PHE A 103 7.82 29.25 -6.66
CA PHE A 103 6.81 30.30 -6.39
C PHE A 103 6.64 30.38 -4.87
N GLY A 104 6.56 31.64 -4.36
CA GLY A 104 6.34 31.84 -2.93
C GLY A 104 4.89 31.51 -2.55
N ASP A 105 4.68 30.75 -1.49
CA ASP A 105 3.34 30.45 -0.95
C ASP A 105 2.66 31.66 -0.28
N SER A 106 3.36 32.78 -0.17
CA SER A 106 2.97 33.89 0.68
C SER A 106 1.95 34.87 0.06
N GLU A 107 1.77 34.85 -1.26
CA GLU A 107 0.86 35.79 -1.93
C GLU A 107 -0.37 35.05 -2.48
N GLN A 108 -1.56 35.36 -1.97
CA GLN A 108 -2.82 34.80 -2.44
C GLN A 108 -3.00 35.00 -3.96
N GLN A 109 -2.53 36.16 -4.47
CA GLN A 109 -2.59 36.48 -5.89
C GLN A 109 -1.77 35.51 -6.77
N GLU A 110 -0.61 35.04 -6.30
CA GLU A 110 0.19 34.05 -7.02
C GLU A 110 -0.51 32.69 -7.10
N ARG A 111 -1.16 32.27 -6.01
CA ARG A 111 -1.98 31.04 -5.98
C ARG A 111 -3.16 31.12 -6.94
N GLU A 112 -3.86 32.23 -7.00
CA GLU A 112 -4.99 32.42 -7.92
C GLU A 112 -4.55 32.38 -9.39
N ILE A 113 -3.39 33.01 -9.73
CA ILE A 113 -2.82 32.96 -11.08
C ILE A 113 -2.37 31.55 -11.43
N LEU A 114 -1.75 30.82 -10.49
CA LEU A 114 -1.35 29.45 -10.70
C LEU A 114 -2.57 28.56 -10.96
N GLN A 115 -3.61 28.67 -10.14
CA GLN A 115 -4.86 27.91 -10.33
C GLN A 115 -5.49 28.18 -11.70
N ALA A 116 -5.62 29.45 -12.07
CA ALA A 116 -6.13 29.84 -13.40
C ALA A 116 -5.26 29.27 -14.55
N SER A 117 -3.94 29.17 -14.34
CA SER A 117 -3.03 28.58 -15.31
C SER A 117 -3.22 27.08 -15.46
N ILE A 118 -3.48 26.36 -14.35
CA ILE A 118 -3.77 24.93 -14.35
C ILE A 118 -5.12 24.64 -15.01
N ASP A 119 -6.13 25.49 -14.76
CA ASP A 119 -7.44 25.35 -15.39
C ASP A 119 -7.33 25.50 -16.92
N ILE A 120 -6.53 26.48 -17.39
CA ILE A 120 -6.22 26.63 -18.82
C ILE A 120 -5.46 25.38 -19.34
N ALA A 121 -4.49 24.86 -18.60
CA ALA A 121 -3.77 23.67 -19.00
C ALA A 121 -4.73 22.47 -19.21
N ARG A 122 -5.70 22.30 -18.29
CA ARG A 122 -6.74 21.25 -18.40
C ARG A 122 -7.63 21.40 -19.62
N GLU A 123 -8.04 22.63 -19.96
CA GLU A 123 -8.84 22.94 -21.16
C GLU A 123 -8.15 22.41 -22.45
N PHE A 124 -6.82 22.49 -22.51
CA PHE A 124 -6.02 22.03 -23.66
C PHE A 124 -5.45 20.63 -23.51
N GLY A 125 -5.71 19.92 -22.41
CA GLY A 125 -5.15 18.60 -22.13
C GLY A 125 -3.64 18.60 -21.91
N LEU A 126 -3.06 19.73 -21.45
CA LEU A 126 -1.65 19.83 -21.07
C LEU A 126 -1.42 19.16 -19.71
N ARG A 127 -0.37 18.36 -19.59
CA ARG A 127 0.04 17.82 -18.30
C ARG A 127 1.13 18.69 -17.70
N VAL A 128 0.99 18.99 -16.41
CA VAL A 128 1.85 19.96 -15.72
C VAL A 128 2.59 19.30 -14.55
N LEU A 129 3.94 19.31 -14.59
CA LEU A 129 4.80 18.90 -13.48
C LEU A 129 5.33 20.13 -12.73
N GLY A 130 5.20 20.14 -11.41
CA GLY A 130 5.59 21.24 -10.52
C GLY A 130 4.37 22.05 -10.07
N PRO A 131 4.56 23.29 -9.61
CA PRO A 131 5.81 24.06 -9.46
C PRO A 131 6.69 23.62 -8.28
N ASN A 132 7.66 24.45 -7.93
CA ASN A 132 8.60 24.24 -6.82
C ASN A 132 9.47 22.99 -6.98
N VAL A 133 9.89 22.73 -8.22
CA VAL A 133 10.67 21.56 -8.60
C VAL A 133 12.13 21.89 -8.91
N LEU A 134 13.02 20.96 -8.61
CA LEU A 134 14.39 20.93 -9.15
C LEU A 134 14.37 20.73 -10.67
N GLY A 135 13.42 19.95 -11.16
CA GLY A 135 13.26 19.58 -12.56
C GLY A 135 13.12 18.08 -12.78
N LEU A 136 13.35 17.67 -14.03
CA LEU A 136 13.30 16.28 -14.48
C LEU A 136 14.59 15.92 -15.21
N MET A 137 15.18 14.79 -14.85
CA MET A 137 16.39 14.25 -15.49
C MET A 137 16.17 12.80 -15.90
N ARG A 138 16.66 12.47 -17.08
CA ARG A 138 16.77 11.09 -17.57
C ARG A 138 18.22 10.84 -18.05
N PRO A 139 19.15 10.55 -17.13
CA PRO A 139 20.57 10.39 -17.46
C PRO A 139 20.82 9.32 -18.52
N VAL A 140 20.02 8.24 -18.54
CA VAL A 140 20.10 7.18 -19.56
C VAL A 140 19.77 7.66 -20.98
N ALA A 141 19.01 8.76 -21.11
CA ALA A 141 18.64 9.40 -22.37
C ALA A 141 19.41 10.70 -22.65
N GLY A 142 20.37 11.05 -21.79
CA GLY A 142 21.10 12.32 -21.89
C GLY A 142 20.24 13.56 -21.64
N PHE A 143 19.03 13.41 -21.09
CA PHE A 143 18.07 14.49 -20.88
C PHE A 143 18.18 15.06 -19.46
N ASN A 144 18.39 16.38 -19.34
CA ASN A 144 18.47 17.06 -18.06
C ASN A 144 17.78 18.44 -18.12
N ALA A 145 16.48 18.46 -17.83
CA ALA A 145 15.66 19.68 -17.70
C ALA A 145 15.58 20.09 -16.22
N SER A 146 16.70 20.34 -15.58
CA SER A 146 16.77 20.75 -14.17
C SER A 146 17.74 21.92 -13.96
N ASN A 147 17.65 22.55 -12.80
CA ASN A 147 18.60 23.55 -12.35
C ASN A 147 19.71 22.95 -11.45
N TYR A 148 19.84 21.61 -11.39
CA TYR A 148 20.89 20.94 -10.63
C TYR A 148 22.29 21.26 -11.20
N PRO A 149 23.23 21.73 -10.38
CA PRO A 149 24.54 22.17 -10.88
C PRO A 149 25.52 21.03 -11.15
N GLY A 150 25.20 19.81 -10.76
CA GLY A 150 26.06 18.63 -10.85
C GLY A 150 25.71 17.72 -12.01
N LYS A 151 26.55 16.70 -12.20
CA LYS A 151 26.30 15.61 -13.16
C LYS A 151 25.59 14.45 -12.44
N VAL A 152 24.63 13.84 -13.11
CA VAL A 152 23.92 12.65 -12.62
C VAL A 152 24.34 11.45 -13.48
N ARG A 153 24.84 10.41 -12.82
CA ARG A 153 25.32 9.18 -13.51
C ARG A 153 24.12 8.39 -14.02
N PRO A 154 24.19 7.85 -15.25
CA PRO A 154 23.17 6.89 -15.70
C PRO A 154 23.23 5.61 -14.85
N GLY A 155 22.06 5.03 -14.60
CA GLY A 155 21.89 3.82 -13.80
C GLY A 155 20.45 3.30 -13.88
N ASN A 156 20.05 2.49 -12.92
CA ASN A 156 18.79 1.76 -12.94
C ASN A 156 17.83 2.13 -11.80
N LEU A 157 18.13 3.12 -10.99
CA LEU A 157 17.24 3.60 -9.93
C LEU A 157 16.47 4.85 -10.39
N ALA A 158 15.19 4.91 -10.09
CA ALA A 158 14.42 6.15 -10.20
C ALA A 158 14.33 6.82 -8.83
N LEU A 159 14.59 8.12 -8.77
CA LEU A 159 14.38 8.95 -7.58
C LEU A 159 13.22 9.92 -7.85
N VAL A 160 12.19 9.86 -6.99
CA VAL A 160 11.03 10.77 -7.05
C VAL A 160 10.91 11.48 -5.70
N SER A 161 10.99 12.80 -5.69
CA SER A 161 11.01 13.59 -4.46
C SER A 161 10.13 14.83 -4.55
N GLN A 162 9.36 15.13 -3.50
CA GLN A 162 8.65 16.40 -3.37
C GLN A 162 9.56 17.56 -2.94
N SER A 163 10.74 17.27 -2.37
CA SER A 163 11.68 18.31 -1.94
C SER A 163 12.83 18.45 -2.92
N SER A 164 12.95 19.63 -3.54
CA SER A 164 14.07 19.99 -4.41
C SER A 164 15.41 19.97 -3.67
N ALA A 165 15.43 20.50 -2.44
CA ALA A 165 16.63 20.54 -1.60
C ALA A 165 17.11 19.13 -1.22
N LEU A 166 16.21 18.25 -0.79
CA LEU A 166 16.56 16.85 -0.49
C LEU A 166 16.98 16.11 -1.76
N CYS A 167 16.34 16.37 -2.89
CA CYS A 167 16.72 15.78 -4.16
C CYS A 167 18.16 16.14 -4.52
N THR A 168 18.53 17.42 -4.40
CA THR A 168 19.91 17.91 -4.64
C THR A 168 20.92 17.22 -3.71
N ALA A 169 20.64 17.17 -2.41
CA ALA A 169 21.52 16.52 -1.43
C ALA A 169 21.69 15.00 -1.69
N MET A 170 20.59 14.33 -2.07
CA MET A 170 20.60 12.90 -2.43
C MET A 170 21.45 12.65 -3.68
N LEU A 171 21.39 13.53 -4.67
CA LEU A 171 22.17 13.38 -5.90
C LEU A 171 23.68 13.54 -5.65
N ASP A 172 24.08 14.53 -4.84
CA ASP A 172 25.47 14.75 -4.47
C ASP A 172 26.02 13.55 -3.66
N TRP A 173 25.22 13.07 -2.70
CA TRP A 173 25.58 11.88 -1.94
C TRP A 173 25.70 10.64 -2.83
N ALA A 174 24.78 10.43 -3.77
CA ALA A 174 24.77 9.31 -4.70
C ALA A 174 25.99 9.31 -5.62
N ASP A 175 26.39 10.47 -6.11
CA ASP A 175 27.58 10.60 -6.96
C ASP A 175 28.84 10.16 -6.22
N SER A 176 29.01 10.56 -4.96
CA SER A 176 30.13 10.15 -4.09
C SER A 176 30.20 8.63 -3.89
N LYS A 177 29.07 7.92 -4.03
CA LYS A 177 28.95 6.45 -3.87
C LYS A 177 28.90 5.70 -5.20
N GLY A 178 29.00 6.40 -6.33
CA GLY A 178 28.93 5.80 -7.66
C GLY A 178 27.54 5.26 -8.01
N ILE A 179 26.48 5.78 -7.37
CA ILE A 179 25.08 5.37 -7.64
C ILE A 179 24.57 6.18 -8.83
N GLY A 180 23.99 5.47 -9.81
CA GLY A 180 23.41 6.08 -11.01
C GLY A 180 21.89 5.95 -11.05
N PHE A 181 21.25 6.82 -11.86
CA PHE A 181 19.80 6.90 -11.97
C PHE A 181 19.30 6.69 -13.40
N SER A 182 18.14 6.04 -13.53
CA SER A 182 17.37 5.98 -14.77
C SER A 182 16.56 7.26 -14.96
N SER A 183 15.96 7.74 -13.86
CA SER A 183 15.17 8.96 -13.82
C SER A 183 15.33 9.65 -12.48
N VAL A 184 15.30 10.98 -12.48
CA VAL A 184 15.19 11.81 -11.27
C VAL A 184 14.06 12.79 -11.50
N VAL A 185 13.05 12.76 -10.66
CA VAL A 185 11.84 13.56 -10.77
C VAL A 185 11.63 14.34 -9.48
N SER A 186 11.68 15.66 -9.59
CA SER A 186 11.19 16.52 -8.52
C SER A 186 9.72 16.82 -8.78
N VAL A 187 8.86 16.49 -7.83
CA VAL A 187 7.40 16.61 -7.99
C VAL A 187 6.90 17.98 -7.56
N GLY A 188 7.55 18.56 -6.53
CA GLY A 188 7.14 19.84 -5.95
C GLY A 188 5.74 19.78 -5.34
N ASP A 189 4.91 20.78 -5.66
CA ASP A 189 3.55 20.93 -5.10
C ASP A 189 2.52 19.99 -5.74
N ALA A 190 2.89 19.24 -6.81
CA ALA A 190 2.04 18.25 -7.46
C ALA A 190 0.63 18.75 -7.85
N VAL A 191 0.58 19.91 -8.50
CA VAL A 191 -0.73 20.55 -8.84
C VAL A 191 -1.53 19.80 -9.92
N ASP A 192 -0.87 18.96 -10.72
CA ASP A 192 -1.49 18.10 -11.74
C ASP A 192 -0.81 16.72 -11.76
N VAL A 193 0.46 16.62 -12.17
CA VAL A 193 1.19 15.35 -12.17
C VAL A 193 1.69 15.04 -10.76
N ASP A 194 1.23 13.94 -10.19
CA ASP A 194 1.58 13.46 -8.84
C ASP A 194 2.26 12.08 -8.87
N PHE A 195 2.61 11.57 -7.71
CA PHE A 195 3.26 10.26 -7.52
C PHE A 195 2.56 9.12 -8.27
N GLY A 196 1.23 9.10 -8.24
CA GLY A 196 0.45 8.03 -8.88
C GLY A 196 0.80 7.88 -10.35
N GLU A 197 0.82 8.98 -11.08
CA GLU A 197 1.08 8.99 -12.52
C GLU A 197 2.54 8.72 -12.86
N ILE A 198 3.45 9.25 -12.02
CA ILE A 198 4.89 9.02 -12.20
C ILE A 198 5.21 7.54 -11.95
N LEU A 199 4.62 6.94 -10.92
CA LEU A 199 4.78 5.51 -10.64
C LEU A 199 4.26 4.65 -11.80
N ASP A 200 3.12 4.99 -12.38
CA ASP A 200 2.55 4.29 -13.54
C ASP A 200 3.51 4.32 -14.74
N TYR A 201 4.12 5.46 -15.01
CA TYR A 201 5.14 5.57 -16.04
C TYR A 201 6.36 4.70 -15.72
N LEU A 202 6.87 4.77 -14.47
CA LEU A 202 8.06 4.05 -14.04
C LEU A 202 7.87 2.52 -13.99
N VAL A 203 6.64 2.05 -13.81
CA VAL A 203 6.29 0.61 -13.91
C VAL A 203 6.67 0.07 -15.30
N ALA A 204 6.32 0.80 -16.35
CA ALA A 204 6.57 0.42 -17.74
C ALA A 204 8.00 0.74 -18.22
N ASP A 205 8.74 1.59 -17.50
CA ASP A 205 10.09 2.00 -17.90
C ASP A 205 11.11 0.88 -17.71
N SER A 206 11.63 0.34 -18.82
CA SER A 206 12.59 -0.78 -18.81
C SER A 206 13.96 -0.43 -18.22
N PHE A 207 14.33 0.85 -18.19
CA PHE A 207 15.59 1.31 -17.60
C PHE A 207 15.54 1.36 -16.07
N THR A 208 14.33 1.44 -15.50
CA THR A 208 14.14 1.51 -14.06
C THR A 208 13.98 0.11 -13.46
N GLN A 209 14.85 -0.26 -12.51
CA GLN A 209 14.80 -1.53 -11.79
C GLN A 209 14.46 -1.37 -10.30
N GLY A 210 14.52 -0.15 -9.76
CA GLY A 210 14.14 0.15 -8.38
C GLY A 210 13.70 1.61 -8.27
N ILE A 211 12.80 1.89 -7.34
CA ILE A 211 12.19 3.21 -7.17
C ILE A 211 12.42 3.71 -5.75
N LEU A 212 12.93 4.92 -5.63
CA LEU A 212 13.14 5.64 -4.38
C LEU A 212 12.16 6.79 -4.30
N LEU A 213 11.34 6.83 -3.25
CA LEU A 213 10.35 7.88 -3.05
C LEU A 213 10.68 8.69 -1.80
N HIS A 214 10.67 10.01 -1.91
CA HIS A 214 10.57 10.93 -0.79
C HIS A 214 9.21 11.60 -0.83
N VAL A 215 8.38 11.31 0.19
CA VAL A 215 6.99 11.76 0.27
C VAL A 215 6.82 12.71 1.45
N HIS A 216 6.19 13.86 1.23
CA HIS A 216 5.77 14.80 2.27
C HIS A 216 4.24 14.83 2.38
N HIS A 217 3.51 15.05 1.28
CA HIS A 217 2.07 15.03 1.20
C HIS A 217 1.57 14.11 0.09
N ILE A 218 0.36 13.57 0.27
CA ILE A 218 -0.37 12.80 -0.74
C ILE A 218 -1.71 13.50 -0.95
N HIS A 219 -2.03 13.83 -2.20
CA HIS A 219 -3.27 14.52 -2.56
C HIS A 219 -4.40 13.52 -2.87
N ASP A 220 -4.09 12.47 -3.62
CA ASP A 220 -5.01 11.38 -3.97
C ASP A 220 -4.46 10.05 -3.47
N ALA A 221 -4.92 9.65 -2.28
CA ALA A 221 -4.45 8.41 -1.65
C ALA A 221 -4.83 7.17 -2.45
N ARG A 222 -6.00 7.16 -3.08
CA ARG A 222 -6.45 6.01 -3.86
C ARG A 222 -5.57 5.77 -5.06
N ARG A 223 -5.32 6.83 -5.84
CA ARG A 223 -4.43 6.77 -7.00
C ARG A 223 -3.00 6.44 -6.60
N PHE A 224 -2.52 7.05 -5.51
CA PHE A 224 -1.21 6.75 -4.95
C PHE A 224 -1.09 5.28 -4.55
N MET A 225 -2.03 4.75 -3.76
CA MET A 225 -2.02 3.36 -3.30
C MET A 225 -2.10 2.36 -4.46
N SER A 226 -2.96 2.62 -5.42
CA SER A 226 -3.13 1.79 -6.61
C SER A 226 -1.83 1.75 -7.44
N ALA A 227 -1.24 2.90 -7.74
CA ALA A 227 0.02 2.99 -8.48
C ALA A 227 1.20 2.40 -7.71
N LEU A 228 1.25 2.63 -6.40
CA LEU A 228 2.29 2.11 -5.52
C LEU A 228 2.26 0.57 -5.46
N ARG A 229 1.07 -0.02 -5.33
CA ARG A 229 0.87 -1.47 -5.39
C ARG A 229 1.25 -2.05 -6.75
N ALA A 230 0.90 -1.39 -7.84
CA ALA A 230 1.30 -1.80 -9.19
C ALA A 230 2.83 -1.77 -9.36
N ALA A 231 3.48 -0.71 -8.87
CA ALA A 231 4.93 -0.60 -8.89
C ALA A 231 5.61 -1.68 -8.03
N ALA A 232 5.15 -1.88 -6.80
CA ALA A 232 5.73 -2.83 -5.85
C ALA A 232 5.60 -4.30 -6.29
N ARG A 233 4.63 -4.64 -7.14
CA ARG A 233 4.51 -5.97 -7.77
C ARG A 233 5.62 -6.27 -8.79
N THR A 234 6.22 -5.24 -9.36
CA THR A 234 7.17 -5.39 -10.48
C THR A 234 8.57 -4.95 -10.12
N LYS A 235 8.72 -3.97 -9.24
CA LYS A 235 9.99 -3.33 -8.89
C LYS A 235 10.07 -3.07 -7.39
N PRO A 236 11.24 -3.20 -6.75
CA PRO A 236 11.42 -2.77 -5.38
C PRO A 236 11.16 -1.26 -5.25
N VAL A 237 10.33 -0.90 -4.28
CA VAL A 237 10.04 0.50 -3.94
C VAL A 237 10.44 0.74 -2.49
N VAL A 238 11.26 1.78 -2.27
CA VAL A 238 11.68 2.22 -0.93
C VAL A 238 11.20 3.65 -0.72
N VAL A 239 10.55 3.88 0.41
CA VAL A 239 9.89 5.16 0.73
C VAL A 239 10.49 5.76 2.01
N ILE A 240 10.80 7.06 1.95
CA ILE A 240 11.07 7.89 3.12
C ILE A 240 9.98 8.95 3.24
N LYS A 241 9.41 9.13 4.46
CA LYS A 241 8.36 10.11 4.77
C LYS A 241 8.90 11.20 5.66
N SER A 242 8.75 12.46 5.25
CA SER A 242 8.95 13.63 6.12
C SER A 242 7.64 14.09 6.76
N GLY A 243 7.71 14.86 7.85
CA GLY A 243 6.52 15.38 8.55
C GLY A 243 5.74 14.35 9.36
N ARG A 244 6.42 13.41 10.03
CA ARG A 244 5.77 12.30 10.75
C ARG A 244 5.03 12.70 12.01
N HIS A 245 5.39 13.83 12.61
CA HIS A 245 4.91 14.29 13.91
C HIS A 245 4.08 15.58 13.79
N GLU A 246 3.78 16.02 12.57
CA GLU A 246 3.07 17.28 12.32
C GLU A 246 1.56 17.18 12.54
N ASP A 247 0.97 15.97 12.39
CA ASP A 247 -0.48 15.76 12.53
C ASP A 247 -0.80 14.82 13.68
N VAL A 248 -1.16 15.37 14.83
CA VAL A 248 -1.92 14.63 15.85
C VAL A 248 -3.40 14.78 15.50
N ALA A 249 -4.04 13.69 15.09
CA ALA A 249 -5.46 13.69 14.82
C ALA A 249 -6.25 14.06 16.09
N THR A 250 -7.00 15.15 16.05
CA THR A 250 -7.95 15.54 17.10
C THR A 250 -9.26 14.83 16.81
N GLY A 251 -9.44 13.62 17.31
CA GLY A 251 -10.68 12.86 17.20
C GLY A 251 -11.61 13.05 18.41
N MET A 252 -12.86 12.64 18.27
CA MET A 252 -13.87 12.70 19.33
C MET A 252 -13.90 11.42 20.21
N THR A 253 -13.27 10.35 19.77
CA THR A 253 -13.19 9.09 20.50
C THR A 253 -11.79 8.80 21.04
N HIS A 254 -11.66 7.87 22.00
CA HIS A 254 -10.35 7.41 22.47
C HIS A 254 -9.51 6.81 21.33
N SER A 255 -10.14 6.02 20.45
CA SER A 255 -9.43 5.39 19.33
C SER A 255 -8.88 6.42 18.34
N SER A 256 -9.63 7.50 18.01
CA SER A 256 -9.17 8.54 17.10
C SER A 256 -8.02 9.38 17.68
N ASN A 257 -8.05 9.63 19.00
CA ASN A 257 -6.95 10.33 19.68
C ASN A 257 -5.68 9.47 19.79
N MET A 258 -5.81 8.16 19.67
CA MET A 258 -4.68 7.23 19.78
C MET A 258 -3.97 6.97 18.44
N VAL A 259 -4.67 7.05 17.30
CA VAL A 259 -4.08 6.76 15.98
C VAL A 259 -3.35 7.99 15.46
N ALA A 260 -2.03 7.90 15.35
CA ALA A 260 -1.21 8.93 14.75
C ALA A 260 -1.16 8.78 13.21
N GLY A 261 -1.08 9.88 12.48
CA GLY A 261 -0.97 9.86 11.01
C GLY A 261 0.25 9.04 10.51
N ALA A 262 1.32 8.96 11.31
CA ALA A 262 2.47 8.12 11.02
C ALA A 262 2.13 6.62 11.01
N ASP A 263 1.31 6.14 11.95
CA ASP A 263 0.90 4.73 12.03
C ASP A 263 0.04 4.34 10.82
N VAL A 264 -0.85 5.25 10.39
CA VAL A 264 -1.70 5.06 9.21
C VAL A 264 -0.85 4.99 7.95
N PHE A 265 0.11 5.91 7.82
CA PHE A 265 1.02 5.92 6.67
C PHE A 265 1.85 4.63 6.60
N ASP A 266 2.35 4.15 7.74
CA ASP A 266 3.11 2.90 7.82
C ASP A 266 2.26 1.68 7.46
N ALA A 267 1.02 1.63 7.93
CA ALA A 267 0.06 0.59 7.56
C ALA A 267 -0.24 0.62 6.04
N ALA A 268 -0.40 1.82 5.46
CA ALA A 268 -0.62 2.00 4.03
C ALA A 268 0.58 1.49 3.20
N LEU A 269 1.80 1.87 3.57
CA LEU A 269 3.00 1.41 2.88
C LEU A 269 3.21 -0.09 2.98
N SER A 270 3.01 -0.65 4.18
CA SER A 270 3.09 -2.10 4.40
C SER A 270 2.09 -2.84 3.54
N ARG A 271 0.84 -2.34 3.50
CA ARG A 271 -0.25 -2.89 2.66
C ARG A 271 0.04 -2.76 1.16
N ALA A 272 0.80 -1.74 0.75
CA ALA A 272 1.25 -1.55 -0.63
C ALA A 272 2.48 -2.40 -0.99
N GLY A 273 3.06 -3.13 -0.05
CA GLY A 273 4.19 -4.01 -0.31
C GLY A 273 5.54 -3.31 -0.44
N VAL A 274 5.67 -2.09 0.04
CA VAL A 274 6.89 -1.30 -0.09
C VAL A 274 7.68 -1.25 1.22
N LEU A 275 8.95 -0.92 1.13
CA LEU A 275 9.80 -0.73 2.30
C LEU A 275 9.81 0.74 2.71
N ARG A 276 9.39 1.02 3.94
CA ARG A 276 9.62 2.32 4.56
C ARG A 276 10.96 2.33 5.29
N VAL A 277 11.66 3.45 5.17
CA VAL A 277 12.92 3.73 5.88
C VAL A 277 12.86 5.08 6.57
N ASP A 278 13.75 5.27 7.58
CA ASP A 278 13.73 6.43 8.44
C ASP A 278 14.75 7.49 8.07
N THR A 279 15.82 7.10 7.37
CA THR A 279 16.93 7.99 7.02
C THR A 279 17.30 7.89 5.54
N ILE A 280 17.93 8.93 5.02
CA ILE A 280 18.45 8.95 3.65
C ILE A 280 19.51 7.86 3.44
N ALA A 281 20.34 7.61 4.42
CA ALA A 281 21.35 6.55 4.34
C ALA A 281 20.72 5.16 4.19
N GLN A 282 19.65 4.89 4.95
CA GLN A 282 18.86 3.66 4.82
C GLN A 282 18.19 3.54 3.45
N LEU A 283 17.67 4.66 2.89
CA LEU A 283 17.03 4.70 1.58
C LEU A 283 17.96 4.13 0.49
N PHE A 284 19.18 4.63 0.43
CA PHE A 284 20.15 4.18 -0.56
C PHE A 284 20.71 2.79 -0.28
N THR A 285 20.91 2.45 0.99
CA THR A 285 21.39 1.12 1.37
C THR A 285 20.37 0.05 1.04
N ALA A 286 19.10 0.30 1.37
CA ALA A 286 17.99 -0.60 1.05
C ALA A 286 17.84 -0.78 -0.47
N ALA A 287 17.90 0.31 -1.24
CA ALA A 287 17.81 0.27 -2.69
C ALA A 287 18.92 -0.58 -3.32
N LYS A 288 20.16 -0.40 -2.87
CA LYS A 288 21.31 -1.17 -3.36
C LYS A 288 21.17 -2.66 -3.10
N VAL A 289 20.70 -3.01 -1.91
CA VAL A 289 20.56 -4.41 -1.49
C VAL A 289 19.35 -5.08 -2.15
N LEU A 290 18.22 -4.39 -2.28
CA LEU A 290 17.03 -4.89 -2.99
C LEU A 290 17.29 -5.07 -4.49
N ALA A 291 18.06 -4.16 -5.11
CA ALA A 291 18.46 -4.28 -6.50
C ALA A 291 19.42 -5.48 -6.74
N ALA A 292 20.11 -5.96 -5.71
CA ALA A 292 20.96 -7.15 -5.78
C ALA A 292 20.19 -8.47 -5.71
N ASN A 293 18.85 -8.45 -5.68
CA ASN A 293 17.96 -9.62 -5.63
C ASN A 293 18.21 -10.59 -4.46
N PHE A 294 18.65 -10.10 -3.31
CA PHE A 294 18.72 -10.92 -2.11
C PHE A 294 17.30 -11.31 -1.68
N ARG A 295 17.05 -12.61 -1.55
CA ARG A 295 15.77 -13.15 -1.08
C ARG A 295 15.91 -13.55 0.38
N VAL A 296 15.26 -12.80 1.25
CA VAL A 296 15.05 -13.16 2.66
C VAL A 296 13.66 -13.78 2.77
N GLN A 297 13.54 -14.90 3.45
CA GLN A 297 12.24 -15.60 3.61
C GLN A 297 11.60 -15.37 4.99
N GLY A 298 12.32 -14.76 5.92
CA GLY A 298 11.88 -14.48 7.27
C GLY A 298 12.88 -13.58 8.02
N ASP A 299 12.79 -13.53 9.32
CA ASP A 299 13.55 -12.63 10.20
C ASP A 299 14.54 -13.34 11.13
N ARG A 300 14.90 -14.62 10.86
CA ARG A 300 15.77 -15.44 11.70
C ARG A 300 17.22 -15.34 11.22
N LEU A 301 18.05 -14.62 12.00
CA LEU A 301 19.45 -14.33 11.69
C LEU A 301 20.40 -15.25 12.46
N ALA A 302 21.34 -15.90 11.78
CA ALA A 302 22.48 -16.54 12.40
C ALA A 302 23.68 -15.59 12.38
N ILE A 303 24.46 -15.57 13.46
CA ILE A 303 25.67 -14.76 13.61
C ILE A 303 26.85 -15.69 13.81
N VAL A 304 27.86 -15.61 12.94
CA VAL A 304 29.13 -16.37 13.03
C VAL A 304 30.27 -15.38 13.27
N THR A 305 31.03 -15.56 14.32
CA THR A 305 32.11 -14.65 14.71
C THR A 305 33.33 -15.40 15.29
N ASN A 306 34.50 -14.81 15.12
CA ASN A 306 35.72 -15.27 15.82
C ASN A 306 36.02 -14.44 17.07
N GLY A 307 35.00 -13.89 17.73
CA GLY A 307 35.13 -13.14 18.96
C GLY A 307 33.80 -12.94 19.67
N ILE A 308 33.71 -13.37 20.92
CA ILE A 308 32.46 -13.36 21.69
C ILE A 308 31.90 -11.94 21.89
N GLY A 309 32.73 -10.94 22.16
CA GLY A 309 32.28 -9.56 22.39
C GLY A 309 31.49 -8.97 21.24
N PRO A 310 32.04 -8.94 20.00
CA PRO A 310 31.28 -8.50 18.83
C PRO A 310 30.01 -9.32 18.57
N GLY A 311 30.02 -10.62 18.84
CA GLY A 311 28.84 -11.49 18.71
C GLY A 311 27.71 -11.09 19.66
N VAL A 312 28.03 -10.82 20.93
CA VAL A 312 27.06 -10.38 21.94
C VAL A 312 26.49 -9.02 21.61
N LEU A 313 27.33 -8.04 21.25
CA LEU A 313 26.88 -6.71 20.80
C LEU A 313 25.94 -6.79 19.59
N ALA A 314 26.25 -7.68 18.65
CA ALA A 314 25.37 -7.94 17.51
C ALA A 314 24.03 -8.57 17.93
N ALA A 315 24.04 -9.48 18.91
CA ALA A 315 22.82 -10.08 19.46
C ALA A 315 21.94 -9.05 20.18
N ASP A 316 22.54 -8.11 20.92
CA ASP A 316 21.81 -6.99 21.53
C ASP A 316 21.16 -6.11 20.44
N SER A 317 21.88 -5.86 19.36
CA SER A 317 21.32 -5.11 18.21
C SER A 317 20.19 -5.85 17.52
N VAL A 318 20.27 -7.19 17.38
CA VAL A 318 19.18 -8.03 16.84
C VAL A 318 17.92 -7.84 17.68
N ALA A 319 18.03 -7.89 19.02
CA ALA A 319 16.91 -7.66 19.92
C ALA A 319 16.36 -6.22 19.78
N GLY A 320 17.24 -5.22 19.70
CA GLY A 320 16.88 -3.80 19.55
C GLY A 320 16.13 -3.50 18.24
N TYR A 321 16.48 -4.17 17.16
CA TYR A 321 15.80 -4.03 15.87
C TYR A 321 14.56 -4.93 15.69
N GLY A 322 14.20 -5.75 16.68
CA GLY A 322 13.07 -6.67 16.59
C GLY A 322 13.27 -7.82 15.59
N VAL A 323 14.52 -8.14 15.28
CA VAL A 323 14.91 -9.32 14.50
C VAL A 323 15.04 -10.52 15.46
N ARG A 324 14.87 -11.73 14.97
CA ARG A 324 15.01 -12.94 15.78
C ARG A 324 16.38 -13.61 15.55
N LEU A 325 17.06 -13.99 16.63
CA LEU A 325 18.18 -14.92 16.53
C LEU A 325 17.67 -16.28 16.09
N ALA A 326 18.25 -16.83 15.02
CA ALA A 326 17.90 -18.15 14.52
C ALA A 326 18.20 -19.24 15.57
N GLN A 327 17.27 -20.14 15.79
CA GLN A 327 17.53 -21.39 16.53
C GLN A 327 18.02 -22.43 15.53
N LEU A 328 19.24 -22.91 15.74
CA LEU A 328 19.84 -23.92 14.86
C LEU A 328 19.18 -25.29 15.07
N SER A 329 18.96 -26.00 14.00
CA SER A 329 18.41 -27.35 14.03
C SER A 329 19.38 -28.34 14.68
N ALA A 330 18.86 -29.42 15.28
CA ALA A 330 19.67 -30.43 15.91
C ALA A 330 20.77 -31.03 14.99
N PRO A 331 20.48 -31.33 13.69
CA PRO A 331 21.51 -31.79 12.78
C PRO A 331 22.64 -30.78 12.54
N THR A 332 22.29 -29.49 12.47
CA THR A 332 23.29 -28.42 12.32
C THR A 332 24.18 -28.31 13.56
N LEU A 333 23.57 -28.34 14.75
CA LEU A 333 24.34 -28.33 16.00
C LEU A 333 25.27 -29.52 16.13
N GLU A 334 24.83 -30.72 15.73
CA GLU A 334 25.65 -31.91 15.74
C GLU A 334 26.84 -31.79 14.79
N LEU A 335 26.63 -31.32 13.57
CA LEU A 335 27.69 -31.04 12.59
C LEU A 335 28.70 -30.04 13.13
N LEU A 336 28.24 -28.97 13.77
CA LEU A 336 29.10 -27.92 14.33
C LEU A 336 29.90 -28.47 15.53
N ASN A 337 29.31 -29.30 16.39
CA ASN A 337 30.01 -29.94 17.54
C ASN A 337 31.11 -30.89 17.08
N GLN A 338 30.96 -31.52 15.92
CA GLN A 338 32.00 -32.40 15.34
C GLN A 338 33.12 -31.59 14.65
N SER A 339 32.77 -30.39 14.11
CA SER A 339 33.67 -29.64 13.22
C SER A 339 34.39 -28.48 13.92
N LEU A 340 33.84 -27.98 15.04
CA LEU A 340 34.38 -26.84 15.79
C LEU A 340 35.14 -27.27 17.05
N PRO A 341 36.03 -26.42 17.59
CA PRO A 341 36.69 -26.69 18.86
C PRO A 341 35.66 -26.88 19.99
N ARG A 342 35.99 -27.73 21.00
CA ARG A 342 35.05 -28.05 22.07
C ARG A 342 34.53 -26.87 22.89
N ASN A 343 35.24 -25.76 22.87
CA ASN A 343 34.91 -24.52 23.57
C ASN A 343 34.21 -23.45 22.72
N TRP A 344 33.64 -23.83 21.59
CA TRP A 344 32.78 -22.92 20.83
C TRP A 344 31.48 -22.61 21.60
N SER A 345 30.79 -21.55 21.27
CA SER A 345 29.64 -21.05 22.06
C SER A 345 28.45 -22.02 22.23
N GLY A 346 28.38 -23.09 21.45
CA GLY A 346 27.29 -24.05 21.53
C GLY A 346 25.92 -23.58 21.01
N GLY A 347 25.85 -22.38 20.43
CA GLY A 347 24.62 -21.78 19.98
C GLY A 347 24.83 -20.55 19.10
N ASN A 348 23.75 -19.78 18.89
CA ASN A 348 23.77 -18.52 18.13
C ASN A 348 23.73 -17.33 19.12
N PRO A 349 24.71 -16.40 19.09
CA PRO A 349 25.84 -16.27 18.16
C PRO A 349 26.86 -17.42 18.23
N LEU A 350 27.34 -17.86 17.04
CA LEU A 350 28.38 -18.87 16.92
C LEU A 350 29.75 -18.21 17.09
N ASP A 351 30.32 -18.27 18.29
CA ASP A 351 31.72 -17.93 18.50
C ASP A 351 32.60 -19.13 18.15
N ILE A 352 33.28 -19.03 16.98
CA ILE A 352 34.18 -20.07 16.48
C ILE A 352 35.63 -19.94 16.91
N ILE A 353 35.86 -19.12 17.95
CA ILE A 353 37.11 -18.86 18.64
C ILE A 353 38.12 -18.01 17.83
N GLY A 354 38.92 -17.22 18.57
CA GLY A 354 39.77 -16.15 18.03
C GLY A 354 40.81 -16.58 16.98
N ASP A 355 41.30 -17.84 17.07
CA ASP A 355 42.24 -18.43 16.12
C ASP A 355 41.60 -19.07 14.87
N ALA A 356 40.35 -18.74 14.58
CA ALA A 356 39.59 -19.37 13.53
C ALA A 356 40.28 -19.30 12.16
N SER A 357 40.56 -20.48 11.60
CA SER A 357 41.07 -20.60 10.24
C SER A 357 39.97 -20.25 9.19
N PRO A 358 40.37 -19.88 7.96
CA PRO A 358 39.40 -19.65 6.87
C PRO A 358 38.46 -20.83 6.63
N MET A 359 38.94 -22.07 6.78
CA MET A 359 38.11 -23.27 6.64
C MET A 359 37.10 -23.44 7.79
N ARG A 360 37.47 -23.03 9.01
CA ARG A 360 36.53 -23.03 10.15
C ARG A 360 35.38 -22.07 9.92
N PHE A 361 35.67 -20.84 9.43
CA PHE A 361 34.62 -19.90 9.00
C PHE A 361 33.73 -20.51 7.92
N ARG A 362 34.32 -21.08 6.86
CA ARG A 362 33.55 -21.70 5.78
C ARG A 362 32.61 -22.79 6.28
N THR A 363 33.08 -23.68 7.14
CA THR A 363 32.28 -24.79 7.68
C THR A 363 31.11 -24.24 8.52
N ALA A 364 31.35 -23.32 9.45
CA ALA A 364 30.31 -22.75 10.28
C ALA A 364 29.27 -21.96 9.49
N VAL A 365 29.71 -21.10 8.55
CA VAL A 365 28.82 -20.30 7.73
C VAL A 365 27.99 -21.17 6.79
N LYS A 366 28.60 -22.19 6.16
CA LYS A 366 27.88 -23.12 5.29
C LYS A 366 26.82 -23.89 6.08
N ALA A 367 27.13 -24.39 7.26
CA ALA A 367 26.16 -25.08 8.11
C ALA A 367 24.95 -24.18 8.45
N CYS A 368 25.17 -22.90 8.74
CA CYS A 368 24.09 -21.95 8.97
C CYS A 368 23.28 -21.64 7.69
N LEU A 369 23.94 -21.51 6.54
CA LEU A 369 23.25 -21.28 5.27
C LEU A 369 22.36 -22.47 4.84
N ASP A 370 22.79 -23.68 5.13
CA ASP A 370 22.06 -24.92 4.82
C ASP A 370 20.92 -25.20 5.83
N ASP A 371 20.92 -24.57 7.01
CA ASP A 371 19.92 -24.79 8.06
C ASP A 371 18.55 -24.17 7.69
N PRO A 372 17.45 -24.95 7.68
CA PRO A 372 16.11 -24.43 7.38
C PRO A 372 15.57 -23.45 8.42
N GLY A 373 16.11 -23.42 9.61
CA GLY A 373 15.80 -22.48 10.68
C GLY A 373 16.43 -21.10 10.52
N VAL A 374 17.27 -20.89 9.50
CA VAL A 374 18.04 -19.66 9.26
C VAL A 374 17.58 -18.99 7.97
N ASP A 375 17.30 -17.68 8.04
CA ASP A 375 16.85 -16.86 6.89
C ASP A 375 17.96 -15.96 6.33
N GLY A 376 19.03 -15.73 7.12
CA GLY A 376 20.22 -14.99 6.71
C GLY A 376 21.38 -15.23 7.68
N VAL A 377 22.60 -14.98 7.22
CA VAL A 377 23.82 -15.16 8.04
C VAL A 377 24.65 -13.88 8.07
N LEU A 378 25.01 -13.44 9.27
CA LEU A 378 25.95 -12.35 9.51
C LEU A 378 27.30 -12.95 9.94
N VAL A 379 28.35 -12.66 9.18
CA VAL A 379 29.72 -13.04 9.52
C VAL A 379 30.47 -11.82 10.06
N ILE A 380 30.92 -11.93 11.30
CA ILE A 380 31.72 -10.90 11.95
C ILE A 380 33.15 -11.40 12.07
N TYR A 381 34.05 -10.71 11.38
CA TYR A 381 35.46 -11.02 11.41
C TYR A 381 36.24 -9.98 12.22
N THR A 382 37.01 -10.43 13.20
CA THR A 382 37.91 -9.62 13.99
C THR A 382 39.34 -10.03 13.66
N PRO A 383 40.21 -9.12 13.21
CA PRO A 383 41.60 -9.44 12.90
C PRO A 383 42.38 -9.75 14.18
N GLN A 384 42.76 -10.99 14.35
CA GLN A 384 43.53 -11.50 15.48
C GLN A 384 44.85 -12.13 14.96
N ALA A 385 45.78 -12.40 15.87
CA ALA A 385 47.04 -13.08 15.53
C ALA A 385 46.73 -14.49 14.95
N GLY A 386 47.30 -14.80 13.82
CA GLY A 386 47.13 -16.12 13.19
C GLY A 386 45.88 -16.25 12.31
N THR A 387 45.06 -15.21 12.18
CA THR A 387 43.89 -15.23 11.25
C THR A 387 44.28 -14.71 9.88
N ASP A 388 43.71 -15.34 8.81
CA ASP A 388 43.89 -14.93 7.42
C ASP A 388 42.60 -14.31 6.89
N GLN A 389 42.59 -12.99 6.85
CA GLN A 389 41.43 -12.19 6.44
C GLN A 389 41.08 -12.33 4.94
N LEU A 390 42.11 -12.41 4.10
CA LEU A 390 41.91 -12.42 2.64
C LEU A 390 41.36 -13.74 2.16
N THR A 391 41.95 -14.83 2.60
CA THR A 391 41.45 -16.17 2.28
C THR A 391 40.04 -16.36 2.84
N THR A 392 39.79 -15.88 4.08
CA THR A 392 38.44 -15.92 4.64
C THR A 392 37.45 -15.13 3.79
N ALA A 393 37.80 -13.91 3.35
CA ALA A 393 36.94 -13.11 2.48
C ALA A 393 36.65 -13.80 1.14
N GLN A 394 37.65 -14.42 0.52
CA GLN A 394 37.46 -15.15 -0.75
C GLN A 394 36.53 -16.34 -0.60
N LEU A 395 36.62 -17.09 0.52
CA LEU A 395 35.71 -18.20 0.81
C LEU A 395 34.27 -17.71 1.05
N MET A 396 34.10 -16.58 1.74
CA MET A 396 32.75 -15.99 1.95
C MET A 396 32.13 -15.52 0.63
N ILE A 397 32.91 -14.94 -0.26
CA ILE A 397 32.46 -14.59 -1.63
C ILE A 397 32.01 -15.85 -2.39
N GLY A 398 32.75 -16.96 -2.25
CA GLY A 398 32.37 -18.25 -2.82
C GLY A 398 31.00 -18.72 -2.30
N LEU A 399 30.84 -18.76 -0.97
CA LEU A 399 29.58 -19.18 -0.34
C LEU A 399 28.39 -18.31 -0.72
N GLN A 400 28.59 -16.98 -0.84
CA GLN A 400 27.52 -16.09 -1.28
C GLN A 400 27.00 -16.41 -2.68
N ARG A 401 27.90 -16.86 -3.58
CA ARG A 401 27.51 -17.26 -4.94
C ARG A 401 26.77 -18.60 -5.01
N GLU A 402 27.07 -19.48 -4.07
CA GLU A 402 26.46 -20.80 -3.96
C GLU A 402 25.11 -20.80 -3.22
N SER A 403 24.84 -19.78 -2.39
CA SER A 403 23.66 -19.71 -1.53
C SER A 403 22.60 -18.77 -2.08
N SER A 404 21.33 -19.16 -1.94
CA SER A 404 20.18 -18.30 -2.15
C SER A 404 19.85 -17.40 -0.95
N LYS A 405 20.34 -17.74 0.25
CA LYS A 405 20.18 -16.94 1.46
C LYS A 405 21.22 -15.82 1.50
N PRO A 406 20.88 -14.64 2.02
CA PRO A 406 21.80 -13.52 2.13
C PRO A 406 22.92 -13.80 3.15
N LEU A 407 24.11 -13.40 2.76
CA LEU A 407 25.31 -13.43 3.58
C LEU A 407 25.82 -12.00 3.74
N PHE A 408 25.86 -11.53 4.99
CA PHE A 408 26.34 -10.20 5.35
C PHE A 408 27.72 -10.28 5.97
N MET A 409 28.67 -9.50 5.47
CA MET A 409 30.03 -9.49 5.96
C MET A 409 30.29 -8.24 6.80
N SER A 410 30.79 -8.41 8.01
CA SER A 410 31.23 -7.32 8.86
C SER A 410 32.67 -7.56 9.32
N TRP A 411 33.64 -7.00 8.58
CA TRP A 411 35.06 -7.05 8.93
C TRP A 411 35.39 -5.86 9.81
N LEU A 412 35.59 -6.11 11.10
CA LEU A 412 35.86 -5.07 12.11
C LEU A 412 37.31 -4.56 12.02
N GLY A 413 37.47 -3.25 12.19
CA GLY A 413 38.74 -2.56 12.03
C GLY A 413 38.77 -1.66 10.80
N GLU A 414 39.88 -1.06 10.45
CA GLU A 414 40.02 -0.18 9.29
C GLU A 414 41.18 -0.64 8.39
N ALA A 415 42.42 -0.29 8.74
CA ALA A 415 43.58 -0.54 7.87
C ALA A 415 43.84 -2.03 7.62
N LYS A 416 43.72 -2.86 8.65
CA LYS A 416 43.98 -4.31 8.55
C LYS A 416 42.96 -5.07 7.73
N VAL A 417 41.78 -4.52 7.48
CA VAL A 417 40.72 -5.20 6.75
C VAL A 417 40.35 -4.50 5.43
N ALA A 418 41.07 -3.44 5.07
CA ALA A 418 40.78 -2.62 3.92
C ALA A 418 40.77 -3.41 2.60
N GLU A 419 41.76 -4.29 2.42
CA GLU A 419 41.89 -5.12 1.22
C GLU A 419 40.74 -6.13 1.09
N SER A 420 40.30 -6.76 2.18
CA SER A 420 39.13 -7.64 2.21
C SER A 420 37.86 -6.88 1.83
N ARG A 421 37.65 -5.66 2.32
CA ARG A 421 36.50 -4.82 1.97
C ARG A 421 36.51 -4.43 0.49
N GLU A 422 37.69 -4.20 -0.07
CA GLU A 422 37.82 -3.92 -1.49
C GLU A 422 37.45 -5.16 -2.34
N LEU A 423 37.84 -6.38 -1.90
CA LEU A 423 37.41 -7.62 -2.52
C LEU A 423 35.90 -7.79 -2.51
N PHE A 424 35.25 -7.52 -1.37
CA PHE A 424 33.80 -7.58 -1.26
C PHE A 424 33.12 -6.57 -2.18
N SER A 425 33.64 -5.35 -2.26
CA SER A 425 33.13 -4.31 -3.16
C SER A 425 33.22 -4.74 -4.61
N LYS A 426 34.38 -5.26 -5.06
CA LYS A 426 34.60 -5.77 -6.43
C LYS A 426 33.67 -6.95 -6.75
N ALA A 427 33.43 -7.82 -5.76
CA ALA A 427 32.52 -8.96 -5.87
C ALA A 427 31.02 -8.61 -5.74
N LYS A 428 30.69 -7.33 -5.47
CA LYS A 428 29.34 -6.82 -5.19
C LYS A 428 28.64 -7.54 -4.02
N CYS A 429 29.41 -7.97 -3.02
CA CYS A 429 28.90 -8.60 -1.82
C CYS A 429 28.47 -7.55 -0.79
N ALA A 430 27.41 -7.86 -0.01
CA ALA A 430 26.93 -7.00 1.07
C ALA A 430 27.93 -6.99 2.24
N HIS A 431 28.64 -5.89 2.43
CA HIS A 431 29.62 -5.75 3.50
C HIS A 431 29.47 -4.41 4.23
N PHE A 432 29.76 -4.44 5.52
CA PHE A 432 29.49 -3.34 6.44
C PHE A 432 30.68 -3.11 7.38
N ARG A 433 30.83 -1.88 7.84
CA ARG A 433 31.91 -1.51 8.79
C ARG A 433 31.63 -1.98 10.21
N ALA A 434 30.34 -2.14 10.55
CA ALA A 434 29.87 -2.59 11.85
C ALA A 434 28.67 -3.52 11.69
N PRO A 435 28.48 -4.50 12.59
CA PRO A 435 27.40 -5.49 12.49
C PRO A 435 26.01 -4.90 12.59
N GLU A 436 25.83 -3.77 13.30
CA GLU A 436 24.55 -3.08 13.49
C GLU A 436 23.94 -2.67 12.14
N TYR A 437 24.76 -2.17 11.22
CA TYR A 437 24.30 -1.80 9.88
C TYR A 437 23.86 -3.02 9.06
N ALA A 438 24.51 -4.16 9.24
CA ALA A 438 24.12 -5.40 8.58
C ALA A 438 22.78 -5.92 9.11
N ILE A 439 22.57 -5.85 10.43
CA ILE A 439 21.33 -6.25 11.10
C ILE A 439 20.17 -5.35 10.67
N GLU A 440 20.39 -4.04 10.61
CA GLU A 440 19.42 -3.08 10.12
C GLU A 440 18.99 -3.39 8.68
N VAL A 441 19.95 -3.69 7.79
CA VAL A 441 19.67 -4.10 6.42
C VAL A 441 18.90 -5.41 6.36
N PHE A 442 19.27 -6.39 7.17
CA PHE A 442 18.54 -7.66 7.26
C PHE A 442 17.09 -7.44 7.70
N ARG A 443 16.86 -6.63 8.74
CA ARG A 443 15.51 -6.22 9.18
C ARG A 443 14.72 -5.61 8.02
N ASN A 444 15.33 -4.68 7.28
CA ASN A 444 14.66 -4.02 6.15
C ASN A 444 14.27 -5.01 5.05
N LEU A 445 15.13 -6.01 4.75
CA LEU A 445 14.82 -7.08 3.82
C LEU A 445 13.69 -7.99 4.33
N ALA A 446 13.72 -8.34 5.62
CA ALA A 446 12.67 -9.15 6.25
C ALA A 446 11.32 -8.42 6.21
N ASN A 447 11.31 -7.13 6.57
CA ASN A 447 10.11 -6.28 6.50
C ASN A 447 9.59 -6.15 5.06
N TYR A 448 10.49 -5.93 4.10
CA TYR A 448 10.11 -5.88 2.68
C TYR A 448 9.45 -7.19 2.24
N HIS A 449 10.05 -8.33 2.59
CA HIS A 449 9.47 -9.64 2.27
C HIS A 449 8.07 -9.82 2.86
N GLU A 450 7.89 -9.42 4.13
CA GLU A 450 6.59 -9.50 4.80
C GLU A 450 5.56 -8.56 4.14
N ASN A 451 5.98 -7.33 3.82
CA ASN A 451 5.11 -6.38 3.11
C ASN A 451 4.72 -6.90 1.71
N GLN A 452 5.62 -7.62 1.03
CA GLN A 452 5.28 -8.29 -0.24
C GLN A 452 4.20 -9.37 -0.05
N LYS A 453 4.16 -10.09 1.07
CA LYS A 453 3.04 -11.00 1.39
C LYS A 453 1.74 -10.24 1.62
N LEU A 454 1.79 -9.08 2.31
CA LEU A 454 0.63 -8.21 2.52
C LEU A 454 0.10 -7.65 1.20
N LEU A 455 0.99 -7.27 0.27
CA LEU A 455 0.62 -6.79 -1.06
C LEU A 455 -0.22 -7.84 -1.83
N LEU A 456 0.11 -9.11 -1.66
CA LEU A 456 -0.56 -10.22 -2.33
C LEU A 456 -1.95 -10.53 -1.73
N GLN A 457 -2.30 -9.93 -0.59
CA GLN A 457 -3.62 -10.12 0.01
C GLN A 457 -4.67 -9.28 -0.71
N THR A 458 -5.61 -9.94 -1.36
CA THR A 458 -6.81 -9.31 -1.96
C THR A 458 -8.03 -9.85 -1.21
N PRO A 459 -8.60 -9.09 -0.26
CA PRO A 459 -9.75 -9.53 0.50
C PRO A 459 -10.93 -9.87 -0.42
N GLY A 460 -11.40 -11.10 -0.36
CA GLY A 460 -12.61 -11.57 -1.01
C GLY A 460 -13.87 -11.21 -0.22
N PRO A 461 -15.05 -11.60 -0.71
CA PRO A 461 -16.30 -11.50 0.05
C PRO A 461 -16.25 -12.43 1.26
N LEU A 462 -16.96 -12.07 2.31
CA LEU A 462 -17.14 -12.94 3.46
C LEU A 462 -18.16 -14.04 3.12
N GLU A 463 -17.70 -15.13 2.46
CA GLU A 463 -18.59 -16.18 1.96
C GLU A 463 -18.87 -17.33 2.90
N GLY A 464 -20.04 -17.95 2.66
CA GLY A 464 -20.31 -19.41 2.79
C GLY A 464 -20.68 -19.92 4.16
N LYS A 465 -20.51 -19.18 5.27
CA LYS A 465 -20.91 -19.61 6.63
C LYS A 465 -21.45 -18.48 7.52
N ARG A 466 -21.57 -17.28 6.98
CA ARG A 466 -21.96 -16.09 7.75
C ARG A 466 -23.18 -15.47 7.08
N ASP A 467 -24.19 -15.18 7.86
CA ASP A 467 -25.38 -14.47 7.39
C ASP A 467 -24.97 -13.13 6.75
N GLU A 468 -25.64 -12.71 5.69
CA GLU A 468 -25.43 -11.41 5.09
C GLU A 468 -25.84 -10.30 6.07
N PRO A 469 -25.07 -9.19 6.16
CA PRO A 469 -25.44 -8.07 7.04
C PRO A 469 -26.68 -7.34 6.55
N ASP A 470 -27.51 -6.88 7.48
CA ASP A 470 -28.66 -6.03 7.18
C ASP A 470 -28.21 -4.57 6.99
N ILE A 471 -27.55 -4.31 5.83
CA ILE A 471 -27.07 -2.98 5.46
C ILE A 471 -28.22 -1.94 5.40
N PRO A 472 -29.41 -2.25 4.85
CA PRO A 472 -30.55 -1.33 4.86
C PRO A 472 -30.95 -0.88 6.28
N LEU A 473 -31.01 -1.81 7.25
CA LEU A 473 -31.31 -1.48 8.64
C LEU A 473 -30.25 -0.54 9.22
N ALA A 474 -28.96 -0.87 9.07
CA ALA A 474 -27.87 -0.04 9.57
C ALA A 474 -27.92 1.39 9.00
N ARG A 475 -28.17 1.51 7.69
CA ARG A 475 -28.34 2.83 7.03
C ARG A 475 -29.54 3.58 7.58
N SER A 476 -30.68 2.93 7.78
CA SER A 476 -31.88 3.58 8.29
C SER A 476 -31.67 4.17 9.69
N VAL A 477 -30.91 3.48 10.55
CA VAL A 477 -30.54 3.98 11.89
C VAL A 477 -29.66 5.23 11.76
N ILE A 478 -28.64 5.19 10.92
CA ILE A 478 -27.72 6.35 10.70
C ILE A 478 -28.48 7.53 10.12
N ASP A 479 -29.29 7.32 9.10
CA ASP A 479 -30.06 8.37 8.43
C ASP A 479 -31.07 9.03 9.37
N ALA A 480 -31.69 8.24 10.25
CA ALA A 480 -32.61 8.75 11.28
C ALA A 480 -31.90 9.67 12.32
N VAL A 481 -30.64 9.35 12.66
CA VAL A 481 -29.80 10.18 13.54
C VAL A 481 -29.39 11.49 12.83
N LEU A 482 -28.94 11.40 11.60
CA LEU A 482 -28.55 12.57 10.78
C LEU A 482 -29.74 13.48 10.49
N ALA A 483 -30.94 12.93 10.23
CA ALA A 483 -32.16 13.69 10.03
C ALA A 483 -32.58 14.53 11.26
N LYS A 484 -32.19 14.08 12.47
CA LYS A 484 -32.38 14.83 13.72
C LYS A 484 -31.28 15.85 13.98
N GLY A 485 -30.35 16.07 13.04
CA GLY A 485 -29.20 16.95 13.18
C GLY A 485 -28.13 16.45 14.17
N ARG A 486 -28.17 15.17 14.55
CA ARG A 486 -27.13 14.54 15.39
C ARG A 486 -26.05 13.89 14.53
N THR A 487 -24.82 13.90 15.04
CA THR A 487 -23.66 13.24 14.41
C THR A 487 -23.12 12.10 15.26
N ILE A 488 -23.69 11.85 16.43
CA ILE A 488 -23.28 10.79 17.35
C ILE A 488 -24.50 9.91 17.63
N LEU A 489 -24.34 8.62 17.44
CA LEU A 489 -25.31 7.61 17.78
C LEU A 489 -25.35 7.42 19.31
N SER A 490 -26.52 7.16 19.88
CA SER A 490 -26.61 6.65 21.25
C SER A 490 -26.00 5.23 21.35
N GLU A 491 -25.76 4.76 22.57
CA GLU A 491 -25.25 3.39 22.77
C GLU A 491 -26.19 2.33 22.16
N LEU A 492 -27.52 2.55 22.29
CA LEU A 492 -28.50 1.66 21.71
C LEU A 492 -28.46 1.66 20.18
N GLU A 493 -28.46 2.86 19.57
CA GLU A 493 -28.37 3.03 18.12
C GLU A 493 -27.05 2.43 17.59
N SER A 494 -25.93 2.64 18.30
CA SER A 494 -24.64 2.06 17.94
C SER A 494 -24.68 0.52 17.97
N LYS A 495 -25.26 -0.06 19.01
CA LYS A 495 -25.43 -1.51 19.11
C LYS A 495 -26.38 -2.08 18.06
N GLN A 496 -27.42 -1.34 17.64
CA GLN A 496 -28.27 -1.75 16.52
C GLN A 496 -27.50 -1.82 15.20
N VAL A 497 -26.61 -0.86 14.94
CA VAL A 497 -25.73 -0.89 13.77
C VAL A 497 -24.75 -2.08 13.82
N LEU A 498 -24.17 -2.36 15.01
CA LEU A 498 -23.29 -3.52 15.18
C LEU A 498 -24.04 -4.85 14.98
N ASP A 499 -25.24 -4.98 15.55
CA ASP A 499 -26.08 -6.17 15.44
C ASP A 499 -26.51 -6.44 13.99
N ALA A 500 -26.81 -5.38 13.21
CA ALA A 500 -27.09 -5.47 11.79
C ALA A 500 -25.91 -6.08 10.97
N PHE A 501 -24.70 -5.98 11.48
CA PHE A 501 -23.51 -6.64 10.94
C PHE A 501 -23.12 -7.92 11.69
N HIS A 502 -24.01 -8.48 12.48
CA HIS A 502 -23.81 -9.73 13.27
C HIS A 502 -22.62 -9.65 14.25
N ILE A 503 -22.30 -8.46 14.71
CA ILE A 503 -21.32 -8.25 15.77
C ILE A 503 -22.05 -8.45 17.11
N PRO A 504 -21.62 -9.43 17.94
CA PRO A 504 -22.32 -9.74 19.17
C PRO A 504 -22.32 -8.57 20.16
N VAL A 505 -23.48 -8.11 20.57
CA VAL A 505 -23.68 -7.05 21.57
C VAL A 505 -24.42 -7.57 22.78
N ASN A 506 -24.19 -6.97 23.94
CA ASN A 506 -24.98 -7.29 25.11
C ASN A 506 -26.36 -6.62 25.03
N THR A 507 -27.38 -7.30 25.56
CA THR A 507 -28.74 -6.77 25.64
C THR A 507 -28.72 -5.44 26.40
N THR A 508 -29.29 -4.40 25.79
CA THR A 508 -29.36 -3.05 26.38
C THR A 508 -30.79 -2.55 26.28
N ARG A 509 -31.36 -2.08 27.38
CA ARG A 509 -32.71 -1.50 27.44
C ARG A 509 -32.64 -0.11 28.04
N LEU A 510 -33.22 0.87 27.37
CA LEU A 510 -33.30 2.22 27.88
C LEU A 510 -34.51 2.36 28.81
N ALA A 511 -34.29 2.98 29.97
CA ALA A 511 -35.30 3.27 30.95
C ALA A 511 -35.38 4.78 31.18
N HIS A 512 -36.56 5.36 31.01
CA HIS A 512 -36.80 6.79 31.24
C HIS A 512 -37.23 7.07 32.69
N SER A 513 -37.51 6.01 33.44
CA SER A 513 -37.90 6.08 34.84
C SER A 513 -37.29 4.92 35.64
N VAL A 514 -37.22 5.10 36.97
CA VAL A 514 -36.73 4.06 37.87
C VAL A 514 -37.64 2.82 37.83
N VAL A 515 -38.96 2.99 37.57
CA VAL A 515 -39.91 1.86 37.47
C VAL A 515 -39.59 1.03 36.22
N GLU A 516 -39.37 1.67 35.06
CA GLU A 516 -38.96 0.98 33.85
C GLU A 516 -37.61 0.26 34.04
N ALA A 517 -36.67 0.92 34.74
CA ALA A 517 -35.37 0.32 35.01
C ALA A 517 -35.50 -0.98 35.84
N VAL A 518 -36.35 -0.99 36.84
CA VAL A 518 -36.67 -2.20 37.64
C VAL A 518 -37.29 -3.28 36.76
N MET A 519 -38.32 -2.95 35.96
CA MET A 519 -38.97 -3.91 35.06
C MET A 519 -37.93 -4.51 34.04
N HIS A 520 -37.05 -3.67 33.52
CA HIS A 520 -36.00 -4.15 32.62
C HIS A 520 -35.03 -5.07 33.36
N ALA A 521 -34.56 -4.71 34.54
CA ALA A 521 -33.65 -5.51 35.34
C ALA A 521 -34.26 -6.86 35.76
N GLU A 522 -35.52 -6.90 36.13
CA GLU A 522 -36.22 -8.16 36.41
C GLU A 522 -36.31 -9.06 35.16
N SER A 523 -36.61 -8.46 34.02
CA SER A 523 -36.67 -9.22 32.76
C SER A 523 -35.29 -9.72 32.29
N ILE A 524 -34.20 -8.96 32.54
CA ILE A 524 -32.83 -9.32 32.20
C ILE A 524 -32.24 -10.32 33.21
N GLY A 525 -32.60 -10.17 34.47
CA GLY A 525 -32.04 -10.90 35.62
C GLY A 525 -30.82 -10.18 36.24
N TYR A 526 -30.85 -10.10 37.58
CA TYR A 526 -29.74 -9.54 38.35
C TYR A 526 -28.53 -10.48 38.39
N PRO A 527 -27.29 -9.96 38.49
CA PRO A 527 -26.94 -8.55 38.65
C PRO A 527 -26.96 -7.81 37.29
N VAL A 528 -27.21 -6.49 37.33
CA VAL A 528 -27.25 -5.61 36.19
C VAL A 528 -26.25 -4.44 36.31
N VAL A 529 -26.02 -3.77 35.19
CA VAL A 529 -25.24 -2.53 35.06
C VAL A 529 -26.21 -1.42 34.66
N LEU A 530 -26.09 -0.28 35.30
CA LEU A 530 -26.76 0.97 34.89
C LEU A 530 -25.73 1.93 34.29
N LYS A 531 -26.08 2.53 33.13
CA LYS A 531 -25.28 3.56 32.51
C LYS A 531 -26.16 4.73 32.09
N ILE A 532 -25.68 5.95 32.30
CA ILE A 532 -26.39 7.16 31.79
C ILE A 532 -26.44 7.13 30.26
N ASP A 533 -27.60 7.48 29.72
CA ASP A 533 -27.76 7.66 28.26
C ASP A 533 -28.00 9.13 27.94
N SER A 534 -27.04 9.71 27.23
CA SER A 534 -27.02 11.13 26.86
C SER A 534 -26.21 11.35 25.60
N PRO A 535 -26.72 12.07 24.61
CA PRO A 535 -25.95 12.44 23.41
C PRO A 535 -24.84 13.45 23.70
N ASP A 536 -24.89 14.13 24.85
CA ASP A 536 -23.98 15.23 25.20
C ASP A 536 -22.88 14.78 26.20
N ILE A 537 -22.92 13.53 26.68
CA ILE A 537 -21.94 12.95 27.63
C ILE A 537 -21.11 11.89 26.95
N PHE A 538 -19.87 12.24 26.68
CA PHE A 538 -18.97 11.37 25.93
C PHE A 538 -18.37 10.23 26.76
N TYR A 539 -17.92 10.53 27.96
CA TYR A 539 -17.34 9.59 28.90
C TYR A 539 -18.24 9.44 30.11
N LYS A 540 -19.02 8.37 30.11
CA LYS A 540 -20.02 8.13 31.15
C LYS A 540 -19.38 7.98 32.54
N SER A 541 -18.19 7.39 32.60
CA SER A 541 -17.43 7.19 33.84
C SER A 541 -16.97 8.50 34.48
N ASP A 542 -16.61 9.53 33.67
CA ASP A 542 -16.10 10.82 34.18
C ASP A 542 -17.17 11.62 34.95
N VAL A 543 -18.43 11.38 34.62
CA VAL A 543 -19.56 11.99 35.33
C VAL A 543 -20.17 11.08 36.39
N GLY A 544 -19.52 9.95 36.73
CA GLY A 544 -20.09 8.94 37.65
C GLY A 544 -21.38 8.33 37.11
N GLY A 545 -21.51 8.27 35.79
CA GLY A 545 -22.71 7.82 35.07
C GLY A 545 -22.81 6.31 34.88
N VAL A 546 -21.91 5.53 35.50
CA VAL A 546 -21.89 4.05 35.40
C VAL A 546 -21.91 3.44 36.80
N GLU A 547 -22.81 2.49 37.05
CA GLU A 547 -22.87 1.70 38.27
C GLU A 547 -22.89 0.21 37.92
N LEU A 548 -21.95 -0.54 38.49
CA LEU A 548 -21.74 -1.94 38.19
C LEU A 548 -22.29 -2.81 39.35
N ASN A 549 -22.52 -4.08 39.05
CA ASN A 549 -22.76 -5.11 40.06
C ASN A 549 -24.05 -4.89 40.90
N ILE A 550 -25.09 -4.32 40.29
CA ILE A 550 -26.37 -4.09 40.96
C ILE A 550 -27.11 -5.40 41.08
N SER A 551 -27.23 -5.89 42.31
CA SER A 551 -27.67 -7.25 42.60
C SER A 551 -29.17 -7.38 42.99
N ASN A 552 -29.86 -6.27 43.21
CA ASN A 552 -31.27 -6.25 43.59
C ASN A 552 -31.95 -4.92 43.29
N GLU A 553 -33.30 -4.86 43.44
CA GLU A 553 -34.12 -3.68 43.19
C GLU A 553 -33.74 -2.48 44.07
N ALA A 554 -33.47 -2.69 45.37
CA ALA A 554 -33.14 -1.59 46.27
C ALA A 554 -31.87 -0.86 45.84
N LEU A 555 -30.78 -1.58 45.52
CA LEU A 555 -29.55 -1.02 44.97
C LEU A 555 -29.77 -0.37 43.61
N LEU A 556 -30.68 -0.91 42.79
CA LEU A 556 -30.99 -0.32 41.49
C LEU A 556 -31.63 1.06 41.64
N ARG A 557 -32.61 1.19 42.55
CA ARG A 557 -33.31 2.45 42.84
C ARG A 557 -32.31 3.53 43.36
N GLU A 558 -31.43 3.13 44.26
CA GLU A 558 -30.36 4.00 44.78
C GLU A 558 -29.37 4.43 43.67
N ALA A 559 -28.88 3.48 42.87
CA ALA A 559 -27.97 3.73 41.78
C ALA A 559 -28.59 4.63 40.71
N PHE A 560 -29.85 4.38 40.33
CA PHE A 560 -30.59 5.22 39.38
C PHE A 560 -30.67 6.67 39.85
N ALA A 561 -31.06 6.90 41.08
CA ALA A 561 -31.13 8.25 41.66
C ALA A 561 -29.75 8.89 41.75
N GLY A 562 -28.71 8.12 42.16
CA GLY A 562 -27.34 8.58 42.28
C GLY A 562 -26.73 8.99 40.95
N ILE A 563 -26.90 8.18 39.91
CA ILE A 563 -26.40 8.51 38.55
C ILE A 563 -27.06 9.80 38.06
N MET A 564 -28.39 9.91 38.17
CA MET A 564 -29.10 11.12 37.72
C MET A 564 -28.67 12.38 38.47
N ALA A 565 -28.47 12.30 39.78
CA ALA A 565 -28.05 13.42 40.59
C ALA A 565 -26.61 13.86 40.26
N ARG A 566 -25.65 12.92 40.17
CA ARG A 566 -24.25 13.20 39.84
C ARG A 566 -24.12 13.80 38.45
N THR A 567 -24.81 13.18 37.48
CA THR A 567 -24.75 13.67 36.08
C THR A 567 -25.28 15.08 35.95
N ARG A 568 -26.43 15.40 36.57
CA ARG A 568 -27.01 16.74 36.53
C ARG A 568 -26.14 17.78 37.25
N ALA A 569 -25.45 17.39 38.32
CA ALA A 569 -24.55 18.27 39.04
C ALA A 569 -23.30 18.62 38.24
N LEU A 570 -22.69 17.62 37.54
CA LEU A 570 -21.47 17.78 36.76
C LEU A 570 -21.70 18.35 35.35
N ARG A 571 -22.85 18.04 34.77
CA ARG A 571 -23.22 18.44 33.40
C ARG A 571 -24.66 18.91 33.35
N PRO A 572 -24.96 20.08 33.94
CA PRO A 572 -26.34 20.63 34.02
C PRO A 572 -26.96 20.89 32.65
N ASP A 573 -26.14 21.17 31.63
CA ASP A 573 -26.60 21.48 30.27
C ASP A 573 -26.80 20.25 29.39
N ALA A 574 -26.42 19.05 29.87
CA ALA A 574 -26.51 17.83 29.07
C ALA A 574 -27.95 17.31 28.99
N ARG A 575 -28.39 16.96 27.82
CA ARG A 575 -29.67 16.24 27.62
C ARG A 575 -29.49 14.81 28.09
N ILE A 576 -30.31 14.41 29.06
CA ILE A 576 -30.35 13.03 29.55
C ILE A 576 -31.57 12.36 28.95
N GLU A 577 -31.38 11.35 28.14
CA GLU A 577 -32.47 10.57 27.54
C GLU A 577 -32.98 9.49 28.47
N GLY A 578 -32.12 8.98 29.36
CA GLY A 578 -32.51 7.97 30.35
C GLY A 578 -31.30 7.29 30.96
N ILE A 579 -31.54 6.09 31.48
CA ILE A 579 -30.49 5.18 31.98
C ILE A 579 -30.66 3.84 31.28
N SER A 580 -29.59 3.36 30.67
CA SER A 580 -29.53 2.03 30.07
C SER A 580 -29.33 0.95 31.13
N VAL A 581 -30.10 -0.14 31.04
CA VAL A 581 -30.02 -1.32 31.90
C VAL A 581 -29.46 -2.49 31.10
N GLN A 582 -28.39 -3.10 31.59
CA GLN A 582 -27.62 -4.15 30.88
C GLN A 582 -27.32 -5.31 31.84
N PRO A 583 -27.26 -6.59 31.35
CA PRO A 583 -26.86 -7.69 32.20
C PRO A 583 -25.39 -7.58 32.62
N MET A 584 -25.10 -7.76 33.89
CA MET A 584 -23.73 -7.88 34.39
C MET A 584 -23.24 -9.32 34.19
N ARG A 585 -22.63 -9.62 33.06
CA ARG A 585 -22.09 -10.96 32.80
C ARG A 585 -20.69 -11.09 33.43
N LYS A 586 -20.60 -11.89 34.50
CA LYS A 586 -19.29 -12.30 35.03
C LYS A 586 -18.68 -13.33 34.10
N ARG A 587 -17.63 -12.94 33.40
CA ARG A 587 -16.82 -13.82 32.56
C ARG A 587 -15.42 -13.91 33.18
N PRO A 588 -15.13 -14.90 34.03
CA PRO A 588 -13.91 -14.93 34.85
C PRO A 588 -12.62 -15.08 34.03
N PHE A 589 -12.73 -15.58 32.81
CA PHE A 589 -11.60 -15.80 31.91
C PHE A 589 -11.52 -14.77 30.76
N SER A 590 -12.28 -13.70 30.86
CA SER A 590 -12.34 -12.69 29.81
C SER A 590 -11.10 -11.82 29.71
N ARG A 591 -10.82 -11.36 28.50
CA ARG A 591 -9.83 -10.32 28.19
C ARG A 591 -10.55 -9.16 27.57
N GLU A 592 -10.20 -7.96 28.00
CA GLU A 592 -10.71 -6.74 27.42
C GLU A 592 -9.83 -6.32 26.25
N THR A 593 -10.42 -6.26 25.08
CA THR A 593 -9.82 -5.75 23.86
C THR A 593 -10.63 -4.53 23.38
N MET A 594 -10.08 -3.79 22.40
CA MET A 594 -10.78 -2.71 21.74
C MET A 594 -10.67 -2.83 20.23
N ILE A 595 -11.71 -2.36 19.54
CA ILE A 595 -11.69 -2.11 18.10
C ILE A 595 -12.08 -0.66 17.89
N GLY A 596 -11.20 0.10 17.21
CA GLY A 596 -11.46 1.47 16.81
C GLY A 596 -11.53 1.61 15.30
N VAL A 597 -12.35 2.54 14.83
CA VAL A 597 -12.33 3.04 13.45
C VAL A 597 -12.13 4.55 13.52
N THR A 598 -11.23 5.05 12.68
CA THR A 598 -10.99 6.47 12.50
C THR A 598 -10.95 6.79 11.01
N HIS A 599 -11.40 7.97 10.64
CA HIS A 599 -11.31 8.44 9.26
C HIS A 599 -10.09 9.34 9.10
N ASP A 600 -9.01 8.78 8.55
CA ASP A 600 -7.82 9.55 8.18
C ASP A 600 -8.13 10.48 7.01
N LYS A 601 -7.62 11.72 7.06
CA LYS A 601 -7.88 12.75 6.04
C LYS A 601 -7.39 12.38 4.65
N VAL A 602 -6.35 11.54 4.58
CA VAL A 602 -5.68 11.12 3.34
C VAL A 602 -6.18 9.74 2.92
N PHE A 603 -6.07 8.74 3.81
CA PHE A 603 -6.31 7.33 3.48
C PHE A 603 -7.74 6.85 3.72
N GLY A 604 -8.63 7.70 4.23
CA GLY A 604 -10.00 7.30 4.55
C GLY A 604 -10.10 6.44 5.81
N PRO A 605 -11.02 5.48 5.87
CA PRO A 605 -11.24 4.70 7.08
C PRO A 605 -10.04 3.81 7.43
N VAL A 606 -9.73 3.75 8.73
CA VAL A 606 -8.63 2.98 9.31
C VAL A 606 -9.16 2.22 10.50
N ILE A 607 -8.83 0.93 10.60
CA ILE A 607 -9.21 0.06 11.70
C ILE A 607 -8.04 -0.09 12.66
N SER A 608 -8.28 0.05 13.95
CA SER A 608 -7.31 -0.23 15.01
C SER A 608 -7.82 -1.35 15.92
N PHE A 609 -6.89 -2.16 16.43
CA PHE A 609 -7.14 -3.23 17.38
C PHE A 609 -6.08 -3.20 18.48
N GLY A 610 -6.46 -3.45 19.73
CA GLY A 610 -5.50 -3.47 20.82
C GLY A 610 -6.10 -3.85 22.18
N THR A 611 -5.35 -3.55 23.23
CA THR A 611 -5.80 -3.72 24.63
C THR A 611 -7.00 -2.82 24.89
N GLY A 612 -8.06 -3.34 25.53
CA GLY A 612 -9.26 -2.59 25.88
C GLY A 612 -9.26 -2.12 27.35
N GLY A 613 -10.39 -1.56 27.77
CA GLY A 613 -10.63 -1.05 29.13
C GLY A 613 -9.94 0.31 29.38
N ILE A 614 -9.83 0.67 30.67
CA ILE A 614 -9.31 1.98 31.11
C ILE A 614 -7.80 2.18 30.89
N ALA A 615 -7.04 1.10 30.69
CA ALA A 615 -5.58 1.17 30.50
C ALA A 615 -5.14 1.50 29.06
N VAL A 616 -6.07 1.62 28.13
CA VAL A 616 -5.82 1.84 26.69
C VAL A 616 -4.89 3.04 26.45
N GLU A 617 -5.17 4.18 27.08
CA GLU A 617 -4.41 5.43 26.88
C GLU A 617 -2.96 5.35 27.34
N ILE A 618 -2.72 4.59 28.42
CA ILE A 618 -1.40 4.45 29.03
C ILE A 618 -0.56 3.42 28.26
N LEU A 619 -1.15 2.28 27.95
CA LEU A 619 -0.41 1.16 27.36
C LEU A 619 -0.10 1.37 25.87
N ARG A 620 -0.95 2.12 25.16
CA ARG A 620 -0.84 2.39 23.71
C ARG A 620 -0.53 1.14 22.88
N ASP A 621 -1.07 -0.01 23.35
CA ASP A 621 -0.89 -1.30 22.68
C ASP A 621 -1.93 -1.46 21.59
N ARG A 622 -1.53 -1.15 20.36
CA ARG A 622 -2.45 -1.22 19.21
C ARG A 622 -1.72 -1.58 17.93
N ALA A 623 -2.45 -2.16 17.01
CA ALA A 623 -2.10 -2.29 15.62
C ALA A 623 -3.14 -1.56 14.75
N VAL A 624 -2.72 -1.10 13.57
CA VAL A 624 -3.53 -0.31 12.65
C VAL A 624 -3.51 -0.97 11.28
N ALA A 625 -4.66 -1.02 10.61
CA ALA A 625 -4.78 -1.59 9.27
C ALA A 625 -5.78 -0.83 8.41
N LEU A 626 -5.54 -0.77 7.11
CA LEU A 626 -6.46 -0.20 6.13
C LEU A 626 -7.42 -1.29 5.63
N PRO A 627 -8.76 -1.05 5.71
CA PRO A 627 -9.73 -1.95 5.11
C PRO A 627 -9.64 -1.90 3.55
N PRO A 628 -10.10 -2.94 2.85
CA PRO A 628 -10.74 -4.16 3.37
C PRO A 628 -9.73 -5.17 3.97
N LEU A 629 -10.19 -5.91 4.97
CA LEU A 629 -9.40 -6.95 5.65
C LEU A 629 -9.85 -8.36 5.23
N ASN A 630 -8.92 -9.33 5.34
CA ASN A 630 -9.20 -10.75 5.27
C ASN A 630 -8.60 -11.46 6.51
N ASP A 631 -8.79 -12.77 6.62
CA ASP A 631 -8.30 -13.56 7.76
C ASP A 631 -6.80 -13.37 8.01
N TYR A 632 -5.97 -13.38 6.95
CA TYR A 632 -4.52 -13.18 7.08
C TYR A 632 -4.18 -11.80 7.67
N LEU A 633 -4.81 -10.74 7.17
CA LEU A 633 -4.57 -9.37 7.61
C LEU A 633 -5.03 -9.16 9.05
N VAL A 634 -6.14 -9.77 9.44
CA VAL A 634 -6.66 -9.72 10.82
C VAL A 634 -5.75 -10.47 11.78
N HIS A 635 -5.33 -11.69 11.45
CA HIS A 635 -4.38 -12.44 12.29
C HIS A 635 -3.06 -11.70 12.46
N ARG A 636 -2.56 -11.07 11.39
CA ARG A 636 -1.37 -10.23 11.44
C ARG A 636 -1.57 -9.04 12.37
N MET A 637 -2.68 -8.32 12.21
CA MET A 637 -3.04 -7.16 13.03
C MET A 637 -3.12 -7.53 14.53
N ILE A 638 -3.75 -8.65 14.86
CA ILE A 638 -3.80 -9.17 16.23
C ILE A 638 -2.38 -9.48 16.72
N GLY A 639 -1.59 -10.20 15.93
CA GLY A 639 -0.23 -10.63 16.27
C GLY A 639 0.75 -9.48 16.50
N ASP A 640 0.52 -8.31 15.89
CA ASP A 640 1.36 -7.13 16.05
C ASP A 640 1.12 -6.40 17.39
N THR A 641 0.10 -6.80 18.17
CA THR A 641 -0.20 -6.23 19.49
C THR A 641 0.44 -7.02 20.64
N ARG A 642 0.64 -6.36 21.77
CA ARG A 642 1.11 -7.04 23.00
C ARG A 642 -0.01 -7.87 23.62
N VAL A 643 -1.28 -7.44 23.49
CA VAL A 643 -2.44 -8.17 24.00
C VAL A 643 -2.55 -9.56 23.37
N ALA A 644 -2.04 -9.77 22.16
CA ALA A 644 -2.01 -11.08 21.50
C ALA A 644 -1.44 -12.19 22.39
N ARG A 645 -0.44 -11.86 23.23
CA ARG A 645 0.19 -12.81 24.16
C ARG A 645 -0.77 -13.26 25.28
N LEU A 646 -1.82 -12.49 25.56
CA LEU A 646 -2.84 -12.81 26.55
C LEU A 646 -4.02 -13.56 25.94
N LEU A 647 -4.19 -13.55 24.63
CA LEU A 647 -5.32 -14.19 23.94
C LEU A 647 -5.16 -15.71 23.85
N GLY A 648 -3.93 -16.20 23.88
CA GLY A 648 -3.62 -17.62 23.99
C GLY A 648 -3.76 -18.15 25.43
N PRO A 649 -3.34 -19.41 25.67
CA PRO A 649 -3.25 -19.95 27.02
C PRO A 649 -2.28 -19.13 27.86
N PHE A 650 -2.74 -18.60 29.00
CA PHE A 650 -1.91 -17.78 29.86
C PHE A 650 -2.17 -18.12 31.35
N LYS A 651 -1.16 -18.69 32.03
CA LYS A 651 -1.29 -19.20 33.41
C LYS A 651 -2.48 -20.17 33.51
N ASN A 652 -3.51 -19.85 34.29
CA ASN A 652 -4.72 -20.66 34.49
C ASN A 652 -5.88 -20.22 33.58
N LEU A 653 -5.63 -19.30 32.63
CA LEU A 653 -6.64 -18.80 31.70
C LEU A 653 -6.65 -19.66 30.43
N PRO A 654 -7.78 -20.19 29.99
CA PRO A 654 -7.91 -20.88 28.71
C PRO A 654 -7.70 -19.88 27.55
N PRO A 655 -7.37 -20.34 26.33
CA PRO A 655 -7.34 -19.47 25.16
C PRO A 655 -8.74 -18.89 24.90
N ILE A 656 -8.79 -17.74 24.25
CA ILE A 656 -10.06 -17.19 23.77
C ILE A 656 -10.53 -17.92 22.51
N ASP A 657 -11.79 -17.73 22.13
CA ASP A 657 -12.28 -18.07 20.79
C ASP A 657 -11.75 -17.03 19.78
N LEU A 658 -10.55 -17.29 19.25
CA LEU A 658 -9.87 -16.40 18.32
C LEU A 658 -10.64 -16.24 17.00
N GLU A 659 -11.29 -17.31 16.51
CA GLU A 659 -12.04 -17.27 15.25
C GLU A 659 -13.24 -16.30 15.34
N ARG A 660 -13.89 -16.23 16.49
CA ARG A 660 -14.93 -15.25 16.71
C ARG A 660 -14.40 -13.82 16.77
N LEU A 661 -13.22 -13.60 17.35
CA LEU A 661 -12.58 -12.29 17.36
C LEU A 661 -12.22 -11.87 15.93
N VAL A 662 -11.64 -12.77 15.16
CA VAL A 662 -11.34 -12.56 13.73
C VAL A 662 -12.62 -12.22 12.96
N SER A 663 -13.71 -12.96 13.22
CA SER A 663 -15.01 -12.68 12.59
C SER A 663 -15.51 -11.26 12.88
N VAL A 664 -15.41 -10.79 14.12
CA VAL A 664 -15.84 -9.44 14.49
C VAL A 664 -15.02 -8.37 13.73
N LEU A 665 -13.70 -8.51 13.67
CA LEU A 665 -12.83 -7.59 12.92
C LEU A 665 -13.14 -7.57 11.42
N LEU A 666 -13.46 -8.71 10.84
CA LEU A 666 -13.89 -8.81 9.44
C LEU A 666 -15.24 -8.12 9.21
N ARG A 667 -16.20 -8.27 10.12
CA ARG A 667 -17.49 -7.56 10.06
C ARG A 667 -17.34 -6.05 10.22
N VAL A 668 -16.47 -5.60 11.10
CA VAL A 668 -16.10 -4.18 11.20
C VAL A 668 -15.51 -3.68 9.88
N SER A 669 -14.62 -4.44 9.26
CA SER A 669 -14.06 -4.10 7.96
C SER A 669 -15.12 -4.00 6.87
N GLU A 670 -16.06 -4.93 6.81
CA GLU A 670 -17.19 -4.89 5.88
C GLU A 670 -18.09 -3.67 6.14
N MET A 671 -18.41 -3.39 7.40
CA MET A 671 -19.23 -2.26 7.80
C MET A 671 -18.65 -0.92 7.33
N VAL A 672 -17.37 -0.67 7.54
CA VAL A 672 -16.73 0.59 7.10
C VAL A 672 -16.59 0.69 5.59
N CYS A 673 -16.53 -0.41 4.87
CA CYS A 673 -16.58 -0.40 3.41
C CYS A 673 -17.97 0.00 2.89
N GLU A 674 -19.05 -0.49 3.52
CA GLU A 674 -20.42 -0.30 3.05
C GLU A 674 -21.11 0.95 3.61
N LEU A 675 -20.62 1.50 4.70
CA LEU A 675 -21.19 2.67 5.38
C LEU A 675 -20.24 3.86 5.41
N PRO A 676 -20.15 4.63 4.30
CA PRO A 676 -19.24 5.79 4.19
C PRO A 676 -19.57 6.94 5.16
N GLN A 677 -20.72 6.89 5.82
CA GLN A 677 -21.14 7.85 6.82
C GLN A 677 -20.40 7.69 8.14
N ILE A 678 -19.80 6.52 8.42
CA ILE A 678 -19.07 6.27 9.66
C ILE A 678 -17.72 7.01 9.62
N MET A 679 -17.56 7.99 10.50
CA MET A 679 -16.33 8.76 10.63
C MET A 679 -15.44 8.23 11.75
N GLU A 680 -16.04 7.81 12.85
CA GLU A 680 -15.35 7.22 13.98
C GLU A 680 -16.22 6.12 14.60
N MET A 681 -15.58 5.11 15.11
CA MET A 681 -16.21 4.07 15.91
C MET A 681 -15.27 3.61 17.00
N ASP A 682 -15.81 3.32 18.16
CA ASP A 682 -15.09 2.77 19.29
C ASP A 682 -15.93 1.65 19.93
N ILE A 683 -15.40 0.43 19.92
CA ILE A 683 -15.94 -0.72 20.64
C ILE A 683 -14.98 -1.00 21.80
N ASN A 684 -15.33 -0.50 23.00
CA ASN A 684 -14.44 -0.59 24.16
C ASN A 684 -15.26 -0.62 25.49
N PRO A 685 -15.24 -1.75 26.23
CA PRO A 685 -14.50 -2.97 25.92
C PRO A 685 -15.22 -3.92 24.98
N LEU A 686 -14.46 -4.57 24.12
CA LEU A 686 -14.81 -5.80 23.45
C LEU A 686 -14.25 -6.96 24.28
N VAL A 687 -15.12 -7.72 24.92
CA VAL A 687 -14.74 -8.80 25.83
C VAL A 687 -14.66 -10.11 25.07
N ALA A 688 -13.50 -10.78 25.17
CA ALA A 688 -13.23 -12.07 24.53
C ALA A 688 -12.85 -13.13 25.57
N ASP A 689 -13.42 -14.33 25.46
CA ASP A 689 -13.12 -15.50 26.27
C ASP A 689 -13.25 -16.81 25.44
N ASP A 690 -13.22 -17.95 26.11
CA ASP A 690 -13.39 -19.27 25.51
C ASP A 690 -14.82 -19.56 25.02
N LEU A 691 -15.79 -18.73 25.40
CA LEU A 691 -17.20 -18.84 24.97
C LEU A 691 -17.53 -17.94 23.77
N GLY A 692 -16.61 -17.02 23.43
CA GLY A 692 -16.75 -16.11 22.31
C GLY A 692 -16.42 -14.66 22.63
N VAL A 693 -16.99 -13.75 21.82
CA VAL A 693 -16.68 -12.30 21.85
C VAL A 693 -17.99 -11.53 22.00
N ILE A 694 -17.98 -10.44 22.79
CA ILE A 694 -19.15 -9.58 22.97
C ILE A 694 -18.75 -8.12 23.19
N ALA A 695 -19.38 -7.20 22.47
CA ALA A 695 -19.24 -5.76 22.67
C ALA A 695 -20.11 -5.31 23.85
N LEU A 696 -19.49 -4.77 24.90
CA LEU A 696 -20.20 -4.26 26.08
C LEU A 696 -20.54 -2.78 25.94
N ASP A 697 -19.71 -2.02 25.26
CA ASP A 697 -19.96 -0.63 24.93
C ASP A 697 -19.56 -0.35 23.48
N ALA A 698 -20.31 0.53 22.84
CA ALA A 698 -20.04 0.93 21.46
C ALA A 698 -20.46 2.37 21.23
N ARG A 699 -19.68 3.08 20.45
CA ARG A 699 -19.95 4.44 20.05
C ARG A 699 -19.61 4.63 18.58
N ILE A 700 -20.50 5.28 17.85
CA ILE A 700 -20.34 5.57 16.42
C ILE A 700 -20.58 7.06 16.20
N VAL A 701 -19.65 7.71 15.49
CA VAL A 701 -19.75 9.08 15.00
C VAL A 701 -20.00 9.02 13.51
N VAL A 702 -20.98 9.78 13.04
CA VAL A 702 -21.39 9.79 11.65
C VAL A 702 -21.40 11.20 11.07
N ALA A 703 -21.19 11.29 9.76
CA ALA A 703 -21.38 12.52 9.00
C ALA A 703 -22.25 12.23 7.77
N PRO A 704 -22.94 13.24 7.21
CA PRO A 704 -23.63 13.07 5.94
C PRO A 704 -22.68 12.53 4.89
N GLY A 705 -23.06 11.44 4.24
CA GLY A 705 -22.28 10.89 3.14
C GLY A 705 -22.13 11.91 2.01
N ARG A 706 -20.99 11.95 1.33
CA ARG A 706 -20.85 12.77 0.12
C ARG A 706 -21.81 12.25 -0.93
N ALA A 707 -22.83 13.04 -1.28
CA ALA A 707 -23.90 12.67 -2.19
C ALA A 707 -23.43 12.40 -3.63
N GLU A 708 -22.23 12.83 -3.99
CA GLU A 708 -21.68 12.75 -5.34
C GLU A 708 -20.31 12.06 -5.28
N GLY A 709 -20.31 10.73 -5.39
CA GLY A 709 -19.04 9.98 -5.43
C GLY A 709 -19.21 8.59 -6.00
N LYS A 710 -18.15 8.08 -6.63
CA LYS A 710 -18.05 6.66 -6.99
C LYS A 710 -18.24 5.81 -5.73
N ARG A 711 -18.94 4.69 -5.86
CA ARG A 711 -19.07 3.71 -4.76
C ARG A 711 -17.67 3.37 -4.24
N TYR A 712 -17.53 3.24 -2.92
CA TYR A 712 -16.26 3.09 -2.23
C TYR A 712 -15.26 4.26 -2.45
N GLY A 713 -15.74 5.45 -2.87
CA GLY A 713 -14.90 6.63 -3.06
C GLY A 713 -14.17 7.13 -1.80
N HIS A 714 -14.65 6.74 -0.62
CA HIS A 714 -14.05 7.01 0.68
C HIS A 714 -12.89 6.04 1.04
N MET A 715 -12.69 4.97 0.24
CA MET A 715 -11.68 3.95 0.49
C MET A 715 -10.41 4.21 -0.32
N SER A 716 -9.24 4.04 0.27
CA SER A 716 -7.95 4.07 -0.45
C SER A 716 -7.60 2.76 -1.16
N ILE A 717 -8.25 1.66 -0.78
CA ILE A 717 -8.13 0.35 -1.45
C ILE A 717 -9.53 -0.10 -1.84
N MET A 718 -9.71 -0.46 -3.11
CA MET A 718 -11.00 -0.90 -3.63
C MET A 718 -11.38 -2.27 -3.05
N PRO A 719 -12.56 -2.42 -2.42
CA PRO A 719 -13.07 -3.72 -1.99
C PRO A 719 -13.41 -4.63 -3.17
N TYR A 720 -13.51 -5.95 -2.91
CA TYR A 720 -14.00 -6.91 -3.88
C TYR A 720 -15.43 -6.57 -4.31
N PRO A 721 -15.72 -6.48 -5.61
CA PRO A 721 -17.02 -6.02 -6.10
C PRO A 721 -18.09 -7.13 -6.09
N THR A 722 -18.58 -7.50 -4.89
CA THR A 722 -19.56 -8.58 -4.66
C THR A 722 -20.84 -8.47 -5.48
N ARG A 723 -21.32 -7.24 -5.74
CA ARG A 723 -22.54 -6.98 -6.54
C ARG A 723 -22.44 -7.46 -7.99
N MET A 724 -21.24 -7.74 -8.49
CA MET A 724 -21.03 -8.29 -9.83
C MET A 724 -21.20 -9.81 -9.87
N ILE A 725 -21.48 -10.43 -8.75
CA ILE A 725 -21.81 -11.85 -8.69
C ILE A 725 -23.24 -12.01 -9.25
N LYS A 726 -23.38 -12.81 -10.30
CA LYS A 726 -24.64 -13.11 -10.96
C LYS A 726 -24.78 -14.61 -11.14
N HIS A 727 -25.90 -15.17 -10.75
CA HIS A 727 -26.27 -16.55 -11.02
C HIS A 727 -27.27 -16.57 -12.19
N ILE A 728 -26.94 -17.25 -13.25
CA ILE A 728 -27.75 -17.33 -14.47
C ILE A 728 -27.80 -18.76 -14.99
N GLU A 729 -28.76 -19.04 -15.85
CA GLU A 729 -28.83 -20.30 -16.61
C GLU A 729 -28.48 -20.01 -18.06
N LEU A 730 -27.62 -20.85 -18.65
CA LEU A 730 -27.33 -20.82 -20.08
C LEU A 730 -28.51 -21.34 -20.90
N GLY A 731 -28.51 -21.12 -22.22
CA GLY A 731 -29.59 -21.54 -23.10
C GLY A 731 -29.84 -23.04 -23.15
N ASP A 732 -28.91 -23.87 -22.67
CA ASP A 732 -29.04 -25.32 -22.53
C ASP A 732 -29.49 -25.76 -21.10
N GLY A 733 -29.79 -24.81 -20.22
CA GLY A 733 -30.19 -25.05 -18.83
C GLY A 733 -29.06 -25.22 -17.85
N THR A 734 -27.78 -25.07 -18.28
CA THR A 734 -26.64 -25.19 -17.38
C THR A 734 -26.58 -24.00 -16.42
N PRO A 735 -26.60 -24.21 -15.08
CA PRO A 735 -26.46 -23.14 -14.11
C PRO A 735 -25.01 -22.67 -14.06
N VAL A 736 -24.79 -21.36 -14.19
CA VAL A 736 -23.45 -20.75 -14.13
C VAL A 736 -23.45 -19.54 -13.21
N THR A 737 -22.27 -19.31 -12.62
CA THR A 737 -22.00 -18.14 -11.80
C THR A 737 -21.00 -17.25 -12.51
N ILE A 738 -21.34 -15.98 -12.70
CA ILE A 738 -20.39 -14.93 -13.11
C ILE A 738 -19.96 -14.21 -11.85
N ARG A 739 -18.65 -14.14 -11.61
CA ARG A 739 -18.10 -13.38 -10.49
C ARG A 739 -16.73 -12.78 -10.80
N PRO A 740 -16.32 -11.71 -10.12
CA PRO A 740 -14.92 -11.25 -10.19
C PRO A 740 -13.94 -12.36 -9.78
N VAL A 741 -12.77 -12.38 -10.43
CA VAL A 741 -11.71 -13.34 -10.16
C VAL A 741 -11.10 -13.09 -8.77
N ARG A 742 -10.74 -14.14 -8.04
CA ARG A 742 -10.14 -14.10 -6.71
C ARG A 742 -8.70 -14.63 -6.72
N PRO A 743 -7.88 -14.30 -5.72
CA PRO A 743 -6.54 -14.88 -5.58
C PRO A 743 -6.56 -16.42 -5.50
N GLU A 744 -7.58 -16.99 -4.84
CA GLU A 744 -7.79 -18.42 -4.67
C GLU A 744 -8.03 -19.15 -5.99
N ASP A 745 -8.47 -18.43 -7.02
CA ASP A 745 -8.73 -18.98 -8.35
C ASP A 745 -7.44 -19.34 -9.13
N ALA A 746 -6.26 -19.09 -8.56
CA ALA A 746 -4.99 -19.29 -9.27
C ALA A 746 -4.81 -20.72 -9.83
N GLN A 747 -5.20 -21.75 -9.07
CA GLN A 747 -5.11 -23.13 -9.52
C GLN A 747 -6.16 -23.43 -10.61
N MET A 748 -7.39 -22.93 -10.45
CA MET A 748 -8.47 -23.06 -11.41
C MET A 748 -8.13 -22.35 -12.73
N GLN A 749 -7.61 -21.12 -12.66
CA GLN A 749 -7.13 -20.35 -13.81
C GLN A 749 -5.99 -21.08 -14.54
N GLN A 750 -5.06 -21.72 -13.80
CA GLN A 750 -3.98 -22.51 -14.40
C GLN A 750 -4.53 -23.75 -15.11
N ALA A 751 -5.47 -24.45 -14.47
CA ALA A 751 -6.13 -25.62 -15.07
C ALA A 751 -6.90 -25.23 -16.34
N PHE A 752 -7.64 -24.12 -16.29
CA PHE A 752 -8.36 -23.57 -17.44
C PHE A 752 -7.41 -23.31 -18.62
N VAL A 753 -6.30 -22.58 -18.42
CA VAL A 753 -5.35 -22.26 -19.50
C VAL A 753 -4.67 -23.51 -20.06
N ARG A 754 -4.36 -24.50 -19.22
CA ARG A 754 -3.80 -25.78 -19.67
C ARG A 754 -4.81 -26.56 -20.53
N GLY A 755 -6.10 -26.43 -20.24
CA GLY A 755 -7.20 -27.08 -20.97
C GLY A 755 -7.50 -26.48 -22.33
N LEU A 756 -7.06 -25.25 -22.63
CA LEU A 756 -7.26 -24.61 -23.93
C LEU A 756 -6.43 -25.29 -25.03
N SER A 757 -6.95 -25.31 -26.26
CA SER A 757 -6.20 -25.71 -27.46
C SER A 757 -4.99 -24.79 -27.70
N GLU A 758 -4.02 -25.25 -28.47
CA GLU A 758 -2.87 -24.45 -28.88
C GLU A 758 -3.30 -23.20 -29.65
N GLU A 759 -4.31 -23.33 -30.50
CA GLU A 759 -4.90 -22.22 -31.25
C GLU A 759 -5.53 -21.18 -30.32
N SER A 760 -6.34 -21.58 -29.34
CA SER A 760 -6.98 -20.68 -28.39
C SER A 760 -5.95 -19.95 -27.51
N ARG A 761 -4.89 -20.65 -27.05
CA ARG A 761 -3.79 -20.02 -26.34
C ARG A 761 -3.03 -19.02 -27.21
N TYR A 762 -2.71 -19.40 -28.46
CA TYR A 762 -2.02 -18.48 -29.37
C TYR A 762 -2.86 -17.25 -29.69
N ASN A 763 -4.16 -17.44 -29.96
CA ASN A 763 -5.10 -16.33 -30.22
C ASN A 763 -5.18 -15.34 -29.04
N ARG A 764 -4.93 -15.82 -27.83
CA ARG A 764 -5.00 -14.99 -26.62
C ARG A 764 -3.68 -14.33 -26.24
N TYR A 765 -2.59 -15.09 -26.26
CA TYR A 765 -1.30 -14.65 -25.73
C TYR A 765 -0.32 -14.23 -26.83
N MET A 766 -0.66 -14.40 -28.09
CA MET A 766 0.20 -14.12 -29.25
C MET A 766 1.60 -14.78 -29.13
N SER A 767 1.67 -15.87 -28.38
CA SER A 767 2.88 -16.62 -28.06
C SER A 767 2.57 -18.08 -27.73
N SER A 768 3.53 -18.97 -27.98
CA SER A 768 3.38 -20.41 -27.68
C SER A 768 3.61 -20.70 -26.20
N ILE A 769 2.63 -20.41 -25.36
CA ILE A 769 2.66 -20.79 -23.94
C ILE A 769 1.89 -22.09 -23.72
N LYS A 770 2.42 -22.98 -22.87
CA LYS A 770 1.72 -24.20 -22.44
C LYS A 770 0.97 -24.02 -21.13
N GLN A 771 1.44 -23.10 -20.30
CA GLN A 771 0.88 -22.76 -18.98
C GLN A 771 1.30 -21.34 -18.59
N LEU A 772 0.58 -20.76 -17.64
CA LEU A 772 0.94 -19.45 -17.09
C LEU A 772 2.18 -19.59 -16.17
N SER A 773 3.09 -18.61 -16.24
CA SER A 773 4.15 -18.49 -15.24
C SER A 773 3.56 -18.07 -13.88
N GLN A 774 4.30 -18.27 -12.80
CA GLN A 774 3.88 -17.84 -11.48
C GLN A 774 3.58 -16.33 -11.43
N SER A 775 4.39 -15.51 -12.09
CA SER A 775 4.17 -14.06 -12.18
C SER A 775 2.89 -13.70 -12.96
N MET A 776 2.57 -14.43 -14.02
CA MET A 776 1.32 -14.25 -14.76
C MET A 776 0.11 -14.66 -13.93
N LEU A 777 0.20 -15.77 -13.17
CA LEU A 777 -0.89 -16.18 -12.28
C LEU A 777 -1.20 -15.11 -11.23
N VAL A 778 -0.18 -14.60 -10.56
CA VAL A 778 -0.32 -13.50 -9.61
C VAL A 778 -0.97 -12.28 -10.28
N ARG A 779 -0.48 -11.87 -11.45
CA ARG A 779 -1.03 -10.74 -12.19
C ARG A 779 -2.50 -10.95 -12.60
N PHE A 780 -2.91 -12.17 -12.91
CA PHE A 780 -4.25 -12.47 -13.41
C PHE A 780 -5.28 -12.73 -12.32
N THR A 781 -4.85 -12.99 -11.09
CA THR A 781 -5.77 -13.32 -9.98
C THR A 781 -5.73 -12.32 -8.83
N GLN A 782 -4.65 -11.57 -8.67
CA GLN A 782 -4.54 -10.54 -7.62
C GLN A 782 -4.76 -9.15 -8.22
N LEU A 783 -6.02 -8.83 -8.45
CA LEU A 783 -6.44 -7.64 -9.16
C LEU A 783 -6.50 -6.42 -8.23
N ASP A 784 -6.23 -5.27 -8.81
CA ASP A 784 -6.60 -3.97 -8.27
C ASP A 784 -7.88 -3.50 -8.97
N TYR A 785 -9.03 -3.70 -8.32
CA TYR A 785 -10.34 -3.38 -8.90
C TYR A 785 -10.56 -1.90 -9.20
N ASP A 786 -9.65 -1.02 -8.81
CA ASP A 786 -9.66 0.39 -9.24
C ASP A 786 -9.14 0.55 -10.68
N ARG A 787 -8.26 -0.36 -11.14
CA ARG A 787 -7.59 -0.30 -12.45
C ARG A 787 -7.94 -1.43 -13.38
N GLU A 788 -8.34 -2.55 -12.82
CA GLU A 788 -8.52 -3.79 -13.57
C GLU A 788 -9.83 -4.45 -13.13
N MET A 789 -10.48 -5.07 -14.05
CA MET A 789 -11.60 -5.96 -13.77
C MET A 789 -11.39 -7.29 -14.50
N ALA A 790 -11.62 -8.40 -13.83
CA ALA A 790 -11.73 -9.69 -14.48
C ALA A 790 -12.94 -10.44 -13.92
N LEU A 791 -13.82 -10.86 -14.82
CA LEU A 791 -15.02 -11.64 -14.52
C LEU A 791 -14.81 -13.06 -15.03
N ALA A 792 -14.91 -14.05 -14.14
CA ALA A 792 -14.92 -15.47 -14.48
C ALA A 792 -16.35 -15.96 -14.56
N MET A 793 -16.62 -16.85 -15.53
CA MET A 793 -17.84 -17.66 -15.60
C MET A 793 -17.52 -19.07 -15.17
N LEU A 794 -18.21 -19.55 -14.17
CA LEU A 794 -17.97 -20.82 -13.48
C LEU A 794 -19.21 -21.73 -13.56
N CYS A 795 -18.98 -23.04 -13.61
CA CYS A 795 -20.02 -24.03 -13.35
C CYS A 795 -19.47 -25.12 -12.42
N ASN A 796 -20.33 -25.95 -11.88
CA ASN A 796 -19.91 -27.15 -11.17
C ASN A 796 -19.74 -28.29 -12.16
N ASP A 797 -18.65 -29.05 -12.08
CA ASP A 797 -18.45 -30.28 -12.80
C ASP A 797 -19.26 -31.45 -12.21
N GLU A 798 -19.15 -32.63 -12.80
CA GLU A 798 -19.84 -33.84 -12.33
C GLU A 798 -19.49 -34.26 -10.91
N THR A 799 -18.36 -33.76 -10.37
CA THR A 799 -17.92 -34.01 -8.98
C THR A 799 -18.40 -32.94 -8.00
N GLY A 800 -19.05 -31.88 -8.49
CA GLY A 800 -19.50 -30.72 -7.70
C GLY A 800 -18.38 -29.69 -7.46
N GLN A 801 -17.23 -29.82 -8.15
CA GLN A 801 -16.15 -28.85 -8.06
C GLN A 801 -16.38 -27.69 -9.05
N GLU A 802 -16.15 -26.45 -8.60
CA GLU A 802 -16.17 -25.28 -9.48
C GLU A 802 -15.09 -25.35 -10.54
N VAL A 803 -15.47 -25.19 -11.81
CA VAL A 803 -14.58 -25.12 -12.96
C VAL A 803 -14.84 -23.85 -13.76
N GLN A 804 -13.78 -23.28 -14.33
CA GLN A 804 -13.87 -22.06 -15.11
C GLN A 804 -14.18 -22.37 -16.58
N LEU A 805 -15.26 -21.77 -17.09
CA LEU A 805 -15.69 -21.87 -18.49
C LEU A 805 -15.11 -20.77 -19.36
N ALA A 806 -15.00 -19.57 -18.79
CA ALA A 806 -14.53 -18.39 -19.48
C ALA A 806 -14.01 -17.33 -18.50
N VAL A 807 -13.22 -16.41 -19.01
CA VAL A 807 -12.82 -15.19 -18.29
C VAL A 807 -12.75 -14.02 -19.27
N ALA A 808 -13.35 -12.88 -18.87
CA ALA A 808 -13.17 -11.61 -19.55
C ALA A 808 -12.56 -10.61 -18.59
N ARG A 809 -11.65 -9.79 -19.06
CA ARG A 809 -10.98 -8.77 -18.26
C ARG A 809 -10.78 -7.48 -19.02
N PHE A 810 -10.66 -6.38 -18.29
CA PHE A 810 -10.11 -5.16 -18.83
C PHE A 810 -9.03 -4.59 -17.89
N VAL A 811 -8.14 -3.80 -18.47
CA VAL A 811 -7.17 -2.98 -17.77
C VAL A 811 -7.40 -1.54 -18.21
N THR A 812 -7.56 -0.64 -17.27
CA THR A 812 -7.81 0.78 -17.53
C THR A 812 -6.56 1.44 -18.10
N ASP A 813 -6.73 2.26 -19.12
CA ASP A 813 -5.66 3.09 -19.65
C ASP A 813 -5.15 4.08 -18.55
N PRO A 814 -3.88 4.49 -18.59
CA PRO A 814 -3.33 5.41 -17.59
C PRO A 814 -4.05 6.76 -17.46
N ASP A 815 -4.75 7.19 -18.53
CA ASP A 815 -5.57 8.42 -18.56
C ASP A 815 -6.95 8.25 -17.91
N ASN A 816 -7.34 7.03 -17.52
CA ASN A 816 -8.64 6.66 -16.97
C ASN A 816 -9.84 6.98 -17.89
N GLU A 817 -9.63 7.19 -19.19
CA GLU A 817 -10.69 7.42 -20.16
C GLU A 817 -11.12 6.14 -20.88
N GLY A 818 -10.17 5.26 -21.12
CA GLY A 818 -10.41 4.02 -21.84
C GLY A 818 -9.91 2.77 -21.11
N CYS A 819 -10.18 1.60 -21.68
CA CYS A 819 -9.61 0.35 -21.23
C CYS A 819 -9.34 -0.60 -22.40
N GLU A 820 -8.37 -1.48 -22.19
CA GLU A 820 -8.07 -2.61 -23.07
C GLU A 820 -8.67 -3.89 -22.50
N PHE A 821 -9.44 -4.62 -23.32
CA PHE A 821 -10.06 -5.86 -22.88
C PHE A 821 -9.36 -7.11 -23.42
N ALA A 822 -9.65 -8.23 -22.76
CA ALA A 822 -9.31 -9.56 -23.21
C ALA A 822 -10.42 -10.55 -22.83
N LEU A 823 -10.63 -11.57 -23.67
CA LEU A 823 -11.64 -12.61 -23.47
C LEU A 823 -11.05 -13.99 -23.81
N GLU A 824 -11.32 -14.95 -22.96
CA GLU A 824 -10.97 -16.36 -23.16
C GLU A 824 -12.21 -17.22 -22.85
N VAL A 825 -12.50 -18.18 -23.72
CA VAL A 825 -13.60 -19.14 -23.54
C VAL A 825 -13.04 -20.53 -23.81
N ALA A 826 -13.31 -21.50 -22.93
CA ALA A 826 -12.93 -22.90 -23.09
C ALA A 826 -13.44 -23.45 -24.43
N ASP A 827 -12.60 -24.23 -25.13
CA ASP A 827 -12.90 -24.66 -26.50
C ASP A 827 -14.27 -25.38 -26.61
N ASN A 828 -14.60 -26.24 -25.65
CA ASN A 828 -15.87 -26.98 -25.61
C ASN A 828 -17.10 -26.09 -25.33
N TRP A 829 -16.90 -24.86 -24.87
CA TRP A 829 -17.94 -23.90 -24.52
C TRP A 829 -18.04 -22.73 -25.48
N GLN A 830 -17.22 -22.74 -26.54
CA GLN A 830 -17.36 -21.77 -27.62
C GLN A 830 -18.65 -22.01 -28.39
N GLY A 831 -19.28 -20.93 -28.87
CA GLY A 831 -20.53 -21.01 -29.60
C GLY A 831 -21.81 -21.00 -28.73
N HIS A 832 -21.73 -21.17 -27.41
CA HIS A 832 -22.88 -21.17 -26.48
C HIS A 832 -23.31 -19.78 -25.99
N GLY A 833 -22.79 -18.71 -26.58
CA GLY A 833 -23.16 -17.33 -26.21
C GLY A 833 -22.39 -16.77 -25.01
N ILE A 834 -21.55 -17.56 -24.34
CA ILE A 834 -20.80 -17.19 -23.13
C ILE A 834 -20.00 -15.90 -23.32
N GLY A 835 -19.26 -15.78 -24.43
CA GLY A 835 -18.48 -14.61 -24.73
C GLY A 835 -19.31 -13.31 -24.81
N PHE A 836 -20.55 -13.41 -25.34
CA PHE A 836 -21.46 -12.26 -25.40
C PHE A 836 -21.96 -11.85 -24.01
N ILE A 837 -22.35 -12.81 -23.18
CA ILE A 837 -22.85 -12.59 -21.82
C ILE A 837 -21.75 -11.96 -20.96
N LEU A 838 -20.55 -12.55 -21.00
CA LEU A 838 -19.45 -12.11 -20.14
C LEU A 838 -18.92 -10.72 -20.55
N MET A 839 -18.83 -10.43 -21.88
CA MET A 839 -18.48 -9.09 -22.37
C MET A 839 -19.54 -8.05 -22.02
N SER A 840 -20.82 -8.40 -22.03
CA SER A 840 -21.89 -7.49 -21.62
C SER A 840 -21.77 -7.12 -20.13
N ALA A 841 -21.48 -8.10 -19.26
CA ALA A 841 -21.20 -7.84 -17.86
C ALA A 841 -19.93 -6.98 -17.66
N LEU A 842 -18.92 -7.18 -18.51
CA LEU A 842 -17.70 -6.38 -18.48
C LEU A 842 -17.93 -4.92 -18.90
N PHE A 843 -18.85 -4.67 -19.86
CA PHE A 843 -19.25 -3.29 -20.22
C PHE A 843 -19.96 -2.59 -19.06
N ASP A 844 -20.82 -3.29 -18.33
CA ASP A 844 -21.49 -2.74 -17.16
C ASP A 844 -20.44 -2.31 -16.12
N ALA A 845 -19.45 -3.17 -15.86
CA ALA A 845 -18.35 -2.88 -14.96
C ALA A 845 -17.52 -1.64 -15.40
N ALA A 846 -17.22 -1.54 -16.70
CA ALA A 846 -16.46 -0.43 -17.24
C ALA A 846 -17.22 0.90 -17.15
N ARG A 847 -18.54 0.90 -17.45
CA ARG A 847 -19.40 2.09 -17.29
C ARG A 847 -19.51 2.55 -15.84
N GLU A 848 -19.60 1.62 -14.90
CA GLU A 848 -19.64 1.94 -13.48
C GLU A 848 -18.34 2.60 -12.99
N GLN A 849 -17.20 2.25 -13.60
CA GLN A 849 -15.94 2.95 -13.35
C GLN A 849 -15.84 4.31 -14.07
N GLY A 850 -16.80 4.64 -14.96
CA GLY A 850 -16.83 5.89 -15.70
C GLY A 850 -15.92 5.88 -16.93
N LEU A 851 -15.55 4.69 -17.43
CA LEU A 851 -14.78 4.55 -18.67
C LEU A 851 -15.66 4.84 -19.88
N VAL A 852 -15.08 5.51 -20.87
CA VAL A 852 -15.80 6.01 -22.06
C VAL A 852 -15.62 5.10 -23.26
N VAL A 853 -14.46 4.42 -23.37
CA VAL A 853 -14.14 3.60 -24.53
C VAL A 853 -13.44 2.30 -24.13
N MET A 854 -13.84 1.19 -24.76
CA MET A 854 -13.18 -0.11 -24.64
C MET A 854 -12.53 -0.49 -25.97
N ARG A 855 -11.26 -0.92 -25.92
CA ARG A 855 -10.45 -1.26 -27.10
C ARG A 855 -9.85 -2.65 -26.95
N GLY A 856 -9.43 -3.23 -28.07
CA GLY A 856 -8.68 -4.48 -28.07
C GLY A 856 -7.97 -4.71 -29.40
N GLU A 857 -6.92 -5.53 -29.35
CA GLU A 857 -6.21 -6.04 -30.54
C GLU A 857 -6.59 -7.50 -30.75
N VAL A 858 -7.01 -7.84 -31.96
CA VAL A 858 -7.46 -9.18 -32.33
C VAL A 858 -6.65 -9.65 -33.53
N LEU A 859 -6.14 -10.88 -33.50
CA LEU A 859 -5.48 -11.47 -34.67
C LEU A 859 -6.46 -11.48 -35.85
N ALA A 860 -6.03 -11.01 -37.03
CA ALA A 860 -6.85 -10.94 -38.24
C ALA A 860 -7.39 -12.32 -38.65
N GLY A 861 -6.69 -13.40 -38.28
CA GLY A 861 -7.14 -14.78 -38.49
C GLY A 861 -8.23 -15.26 -37.53
N ASN A 862 -8.45 -14.60 -36.40
CA ASN A 862 -9.45 -15.00 -35.39
C ASN A 862 -10.87 -14.54 -35.80
N LYS A 863 -11.45 -15.21 -36.78
CA LYS A 863 -12.77 -14.89 -37.33
C LYS A 863 -13.89 -14.99 -36.30
N GLY A 864 -13.76 -15.90 -35.31
CA GLY A 864 -14.74 -16.08 -34.24
C GLY A 864 -14.84 -14.86 -33.37
N MET A 865 -13.72 -14.35 -32.89
CA MET A 865 -13.64 -13.14 -32.08
C MET A 865 -14.13 -11.91 -32.87
N LEU A 866 -13.68 -11.73 -34.10
CA LEU A 866 -14.10 -10.58 -34.93
C LEU A 866 -15.63 -10.60 -35.22
N LYS A 867 -16.25 -11.78 -35.34
CA LYS A 867 -17.71 -11.89 -35.46
C LYS A 867 -18.42 -11.49 -34.18
N LEU A 868 -17.89 -11.91 -33.03
CA LEU A 868 -18.39 -11.51 -31.71
C LEU A 868 -18.28 -10.00 -31.49
N MET A 869 -17.16 -9.40 -31.86
CA MET A 869 -16.95 -7.95 -31.71
C MET A 869 -17.97 -7.16 -32.54
N ARG A 870 -18.22 -7.54 -33.79
CA ARG A 870 -19.26 -6.90 -34.62
C ARG A 870 -20.64 -7.03 -33.98
N LYS A 871 -20.98 -8.24 -33.45
CA LYS A 871 -22.28 -8.48 -32.77
C LYS A 871 -22.42 -7.61 -31.50
N LEU A 872 -21.34 -7.34 -30.80
CA LEU A 872 -21.27 -6.47 -29.61
C LEU A 872 -21.24 -4.98 -29.95
N GLY A 873 -21.18 -4.62 -31.25
CA GLY A 873 -21.19 -3.23 -31.72
C GLY A 873 -19.84 -2.53 -31.67
N PHE A 874 -18.73 -3.27 -31.74
CA PHE A 874 -17.41 -2.69 -31.94
C PHE A 874 -17.19 -2.26 -33.38
N THR A 875 -16.51 -1.13 -33.58
CA THR A 875 -15.86 -0.80 -34.84
C THR A 875 -14.65 -1.70 -35.03
N VAL A 876 -14.38 -2.11 -36.26
CA VAL A 876 -13.31 -3.08 -36.58
C VAL A 876 -12.47 -2.49 -37.70
N GLU A 877 -11.19 -2.19 -37.41
CA GLU A 877 -10.25 -1.52 -38.29
C GLU A 877 -8.92 -2.30 -38.37
N THR A 878 -8.28 -2.27 -39.56
CA THR A 878 -6.96 -2.89 -39.70
C THR A 878 -5.92 -2.11 -38.89
N HIS A 879 -5.04 -2.81 -38.16
CA HIS A 879 -3.98 -2.16 -37.41
C HIS A 879 -3.01 -1.41 -38.35
N PRO A 880 -2.67 -0.11 -38.09
CA PRO A 880 -1.92 0.72 -39.02
C PRO A 880 -0.48 0.25 -39.24
N GLU A 881 0.12 -0.37 -38.23
CA GLU A 881 1.53 -0.81 -38.25
C GLU A 881 1.71 -2.32 -38.45
N ASP A 882 0.69 -3.13 -38.12
CA ASP A 882 0.76 -4.60 -38.20
C ASP A 882 -0.49 -5.19 -38.85
N ARG A 883 -0.40 -5.63 -40.10
CA ARG A 883 -1.50 -6.26 -40.84
C ARG A 883 -1.98 -7.60 -40.29
N SER A 884 -1.21 -8.23 -39.42
CA SER A 884 -1.64 -9.46 -38.73
C SER A 884 -2.64 -9.19 -37.61
N LEU A 885 -2.83 -7.93 -37.21
CA LEU A 885 -3.71 -7.47 -36.16
C LEU A 885 -4.87 -6.63 -36.71
N THR A 886 -5.95 -6.65 -35.96
CA THR A 886 -7.17 -5.85 -36.19
C THR A 886 -7.48 -5.10 -34.89
N LEU A 887 -7.65 -3.79 -34.97
CA LEU A 887 -8.10 -2.97 -33.88
C LEU A 887 -9.62 -3.05 -33.76
N VAL A 888 -10.10 -3.24 -32.56
CA VAL A 888 -11.52 -3.18 -32.25
C VAL A 888 -11.78 -2.14 -31.18
N SER A 889 -12.77 -1.29 -31.33
CA SER A 889 -13.10 -0.24 -30.38
C SER A 889 -14.60 -0.04 -30.24
N LYS A 890 -15.06 0.28 -29.03
CA LYS A 890 -16.46 0.55 -28.74
C LYS A 890 -16.57 1.69 -27.74
N GLN A 891 -17.47 2.65 -28.01
CA GLN A 891 -17.92 3.61 -27.01
C GLN A 891 -18.84 2.89 -26.01
N LEU A 892 -18.62 3.11 -24.71
CA LEU A 892 -19.30 2.42 -23.60
C LEU A 892 -20.61 3.08 -23.20
#